data_711619480ae2a8e36820e19dca34b20c
#
_entry.id   711619480ae2a8e36820e19dca34b20c
#
_cell.length_a   1.000
_cell.length_b   1.000
_cell.length_c   1.000
_cell.angle_alpha   90.00
_cell.angle_beta   90.00
_cell.angle_gamma   90.00
#
_symmetry.space_group_name_H-M   'P 1'
#
loop_
_entity.id
_entity.type
_entity.pdbx_description
1 polymer ?
#
loop_
_entity_poly.entity_id
_entity_poly.type
_entity_poly.pdbx_seq_one_letter_code
_entity_poly.pdbx_strand_id
1 'polypeptide(L)'
;MPRSHAIENYRNFGIMAHIDAGKTTTTERVLFYSGNNHKIGETHDGASTMDWMEQEQERGITITSAATTTFWKDKRLNIIDTPGHVDFTIEVERSLRVLDGAVCVLDGNAGVEPQTETVWRQADKYEVPRIVFVNKMDKIGADFFRCLSEIDSRVAGKPVAIQLPIGSENAFAGVIDLVRMKAVVWENENLGASFRDEEIPADLLDQAVEYRAKMIEAAVELDDTALEKFLEGEEPDEATLKSLLRKAVLSRAFTPVLCGSAFKNKGVQPLLDAVVDYLPSPLDRGAVHGVDFKTEEPVVRNPSDDEGLSVLAFKIMDDPFVGTITFCRVYSGKLESGSTLLNSTRDKKERVGRMLLMHANNREDIKEAYAGDIVALAGLKDVRTGDTLCDPAKPVILEQMVFPEPVITIAIEPKTKADQEKLGVALSKLAAEDPSFRVSTDTESGQTILKGMGELHLDIKVDILRRTYKVDANIGAPQVAYRETLTKPVDVDYTHKKQTGGTGQFARVKFHVEPNEPGAGFAFESKIVGGAVPKEYIPGVQKGLESVLGAGTVAGFPVVDVKVELVDGAYHEVDSSALAFEIASRAAFREALQKGGAVLLEPIMKVEVVTPEEYTGSVIGDLNSRRGQIQGQDMRGNANVVNAMVPLASMFGYINTLRSFSQGRANYSMEFDHYEQVPSNVAQEVQAKYA
;
A
#
# COMPACT_ATOMS: atom_id res chain seq x y z
N MET A 1 1.62 34.10 -7.53
CA MET A 1 1.08 34.15 -8.93
C MET A 1 -0.28 33.46 -8.90
N PRO A 2 -1.23 33.84 -9.76
CA PRO A 2 -2.48 33.09 -9.83
C PRO A 2 -2.22 31.64 -10.26
N ARG A 3 -3.10 30.74 -9.88
CA ARG A 3 -3.10 29.32 -10.27
C ARG A 3 -2.94 29.18 -11.80
N SER A 4 -2.05 28.35 -12.26
CA SER A 4 -1.78 28.17 -13.70
C SER A 4 -2.90 27.45 -14.45
N HIS A 5 -3.57 26.52 -13.76
CA HIS A 5 -4.69 25.72 -14.28
C HIS A 5 -5.80 25.71 -13.24
N ALA A 6 -7.05 25.78 -13.68
CA ALA A 6 -8.19 25.59 -12.78
C ALA A 6 -8.20 24.15 -12.20
N ILE A 7 -8.70 23.97 -10.99
CA ILE A 7 -8.62 22.71 -10.26
C ILE A 7 -9.35 21.56 -10.99
N GLU A 8 -10.41 21.85 -11.73
CA GLU A 8 -11.12 20.88 -12.59
C GLU A 8 -10.26 20.34 -13.74
N ASN A 9 -9.17 21.03 -14.06
CA ASN A 9 -8.21 20.65 -15.09
C ASN A 9 -7.03 19.83 -14.56
N TYR A 10 -7.07 19.43 -13.29
CA TYR A 10 -6.08 18.55 -12.70
C TYR A 10 -6.50 17.10 -12.81
N ARG A 11 -5.51 16.22 -13.00
CA ARG A 11 -5.66 14.76 -12.87
C ARG A 11 -4.51 14.25 -12.01
N ASN A 12 -4.81 13.90 -10.76
CA ASN A 12 -3.88 13.27 -9.85
C ASN A 12 -4.12 11.77 -9.92
N PHE A 13 -3.31 11.06 -10.67
CA PHE A 13 -3.54 9.64 -10.89
C PHE A 13 -2.27 8.80 -10.71
N GLY A 14 -2.47 7.55 -10.37
CA GLY A 14 -1.42 6.56 -10.26
C GLY A 14 -1.52 5.49 -11.32
N ILE A 15 -0.39 4.87 -11.61
CA ILE A 15 -0.33 3.68 -12.45
C ILE A 15 -0.08 2.48 -11.53
N MET A 16 -1.04 1.58 -11.46
CA MET A 16 -0.98 0.37 -10.65
C MET A 16 -0.96 -0.87 -11.54
N ALA A 17 -0.14 -1.85 -11.19
CA ALA A 17 0.06 -3.05 -12.00
C ALA A 17 0.70 -4.17 -11.20
N HIS A 18 0.55 -5.40 -11.69
CA HIS A 18 1.42 -6.50 -11.29
C HIS A 18 2.87 -6.27 -11.77
N ILE A 19 3.84 -6.94 -11.13
CA ILE A 19 5.24 -6.96 -11.58
C ILE A 19 5.28 -7.41 -13.03
N ASP A 20 6.12 -6.77 -13.82
CA ASP A 20 6.31 -7.06 -15.25
C ASP A 20 5.08 -6.85 -16.15
N ALA A 21 3.95 -6.32 -15.67
CA ALA A 21 2.83 -5.96 -16.54
C ALA A 21 3.14 -4.77 -17.50
N GLY A 22 4.28 -4.12 -17.31
CA GLY A 22 4.73 -3.00 -18.13
C GLY A 22 4.37 -1.63 -17.57
N LYS A 23 4.24 -1.53 -16.25
CA LYS A 23 3.95 -0.28 -15.54
C LYS A 23 4.95 0.82 -15.89
N THR A 24 6.23 0.61 -15.62
CA THR A 24 7.29 1.59 -15.88
C THR A 24 7.38 1.95 -17.34
N THR A 25 7.29 0.98 -18.25
CA THR A 25 7.25 1.23 -19.69
C THR A 25 6.08 2.13 -20.08
N THR A 26 4.88 1.87 -19.53
CA THR A 26 3.71 2.71 -19.78
C THR A 26 3.91 4.13 -19.26
N THR A 27 4.45 4.28 -18.05
CA THR A 27 4.75 5.59 -17.46
C THR A 27 5.76 6.37 -18.30
N GLU A 28 6.84 5.74 -18.73
CA GLU A 28 7.85 6.37 -19.59
C GLU A 28 7.29 6.83 -20.94
N ARG A 29 6.39 6.05 -21.53
CA ARG A 29 5.68 6.45 -22.78
C ARG A 29 4.73 7.62 -22.55
N VAL A 30 4.02 7.62 -21.42
CA VAL A 30 3.18 8.76 -21.02
C VAL A 30 4.01 10.04 -20.90
N LEU A 31 5.16 9.98 -20.24
CA LEU A 31 6.07 11.13 -20.09
C LEU A 31 6.68 11.57 -21.41
N PHE A 32 7.01 10.64 -22.30
CA PHE A 32 7.54 10.94 -23.60
C PHE A 32 6.51 11.69 -24.48
N TYR A 33 5.30 11.14 -24.62
CA TYR A 33 4.26 11.78 -25.47
C TYR A 33 3.74 13.10 -24.89
N SER A 34 3.80 13.28 -23.59
CA SER A 34 3.43 14.55 -22.93
C SER A 34 4.55 15.60 -22.96
N GLY A 35 5.68 15.30 -23.57
CA GLY A 35 6.77 16.24 -23.84
C GLY A 35 7.75 16.44 -22.67
N ASN A 36 7.65 15.66 -21.60
CA ASN A 36 8.58 15.77 -20.45
C ASN A 36 9.92 15.08 -20.71
N ASN A 37 9.94 14.03 -21.53
CA ASN A 37 11.15 13.29 -21.89
C ASN A 37 11.49 13.48 -23.36
N HIS A 38 12.74 13.81 -23.66
CA HIS A 38 13.24 13.94 -25.04
C HIS A 38 13.65 12.59 -25.65
N LYS A 39 13.82 11.59 -24.82
CA LYS A 39 14.14 10.20 -25.22
C LYS A 39 13.24 9.24 -24.48
N ILE A 40 12.92 8.13 -25.14
CA ILE A 40 12.23 7.02 -24.50
C ILE A 40 13.22 6.31 -23.58
N GLY A 41 12.93 6.26 -22.27
CA GLY A 41 13.65 5.44 -21.31
C GLY A 41 13.22 3.98 -21.43
N GLU A 42 14.19 3.06 -21.53
CA GLU A 42 13.94 1.61 -21.50
C GLU A 42 14.35 1.06 -20.14
N THR A 43 13.47 0.29 -19.51
CA THR A 43 13.74 -0.34 -18.20
C THR A 43 14.91 -1.31 -18.25
N HIS A 44 15.07 -2.05 -19.34
CA HIS A 44 16.15 -3.01 -19.50
C HIS A 44 17.54 -2.36 -19.64
N ASP A 45 17.59 -1.10 -20.06
CA ASP A 45 18.84 -0.35 -20.21
C ASP A 45 19.16 0.53 -18.99
N GLY A 46 18.36 0.45 -17.92
CA GLY A 46 18.53 1.27 -16.72
C GLY A 46 18.32 2.78 -16.96
N ALA A 47 17.61 3.14 -18.02
CA ALA A 47 17.41 4.52 -18.47
C ALA A 47 16.03 5.09 -18.09
N SER A 48 15.29 4.43 -17.20
CA SER A 48 13.97 4.89 -16.73
C SER A 48 14.09 6.16 -15.89
N THR A 49 13.23 7.11 -16.14
CA THR A 49 13.15 8.39 -15.42
C THR A 49 12.52 8.22 -14.04
N MET A 50 11.57 7.31 -13.91
CA MET A 50 10.80 7.10 -12.67
C MET A 50 11.49 6.13 -11.72
N ASP A 51 12.21 5.12 -12.23
CA ASP A 51 13.00 4.18 -11.44
C ASP A 51 14.43 4.74 -11.30
N TRP A 52 14.62 5.63 -10.33
CA TRP A 52 15.87 6.38 -10.17
C TRP A 52 16.89 5.72 -9.22
N MET A 53 16.46 4.76 -8.42
CA MET A 53 17.35 4.02 -7.51
C MET A 53 18.12 2.94 -8.27
N GLU A 54 19.42 2.78 -7.95
CA GLU A 54 20.24 1.69 -8.50
C GLU A 54 19.59 0.32 -8.31
N GLN A 55 18.94 0.10 -7.16
CA GLN A 55 18.24 -1.14 -6.82
C GLN A 55 17.02 -1.39 -7.69
N GLU A 56 16.30 -0.34 -8.08
CA GLU A 56 15.17 -0.41 -9.02
C GLU A 56 15.65 -0.79 -10.42
N GLN A 57 16.68 -0.12 -10.88
CA GLN A 57 17.27 -0.33 -12.22
C GLN A 57 17.88 -1.73 -12.35
N GLU A 58 18.64 -2.18 -11.36
CA GLU A 58 19.28 -3.52 -11.37
C GLU A 58 18.26 -4.66 -11.32
N ARG A 59 17.16 -4.48 -10.60
CA ARG A 59 16.14 -5.52 -10.39
C ARG A 59 14.97 -5.43 -11.36
N GLY A 60 14.84 -4.32 -12.09
CA GLY A 60 13.75 -4.07 -13.02
C GLY A 60 12.37 -3.91 -12.34
N ILE A 61 12.35 -3.53 -11.06
CA ILE A 61 11.12 -3.35 -10.27
C ILE A 61 11.08 -1.95 -9.65
N THR A 62 9.90 -1.35 -9.58
CA THR A 62 9.69 -0.12 -8.83
C THR A 62 9.59 -0.45 -7.34
N ILE A 63 10.46 0.16 -6.54
CA ILE A 63 10.54 -0.02 -5.09
C ILE A 63 9.86 1.15 -4.38
N THR A 64 10.13 2.36 -4.83
CA THR A 64 9.58 3.58 -4.25
C THR A 64 8.65 4.29 -5.22
N SER A 65 7.58 4.89 -4.71
CA SER A 65 6.72 5.74 -5.52
C SER A 65 7.46 7.00 -5.94
N ALA A 66 7.35 7.38 -7.20
CA ALA A 66 7.84 8.65 -7.72
C ALA A 66 6.65 9.51 -8.16
N ALA A 67 6.76 10.82 -7.97
CA ALA A 67 5.73 11.77 -8.38
C ALA A 67 6.29 12.74 -9.43
N THR A 68 5.58 12.93 -10.53
CA THR A 68 5.97 13.88 -11.57
C THR A 68 4.76 14.60 -12.15
N THR A 69 5.00 15.80 -12.65
CA THR A 69 3.97 16.63 -13.29
C THR A 69 4.22 16.70 -14.79
N THR A 70 3.16 16.55 -15.56
CA THR A 70 3.16 16.73 -17.03
C THR A 70 1.85 17.35 -17.49
N PHE A 71 1.71 17.58 -18.80
CA PHE A 71 0.54 18.25 -19.40
C PHE A 71 0.04 17.50 -20.63
N TRP A 72 -1.28 17.40 -20.76
CA TRP A 72 -1.92 16.81 -21.93
C TRP A 72 -3.25 17.51 -22.20
N LYS A 73 -3.48 18.00 -23.43
CA LYS A 73 -4.72 18.71 -23.83
C LYS A 73 -5.17 19.77 -22.81
N ASP A 74 -4.27 20.68 -22.45
CA ASP A 74 -4.50 21.75 -21.47
C ASP A 74 -4.89 21.27 -20.05
N LYS A 75 -4.69 20.01 -19.74
CA LYS A 75 -4.83 19.45 -18.39
C LYS A 75 -3.46 19.26 -17.76
N ARG A 76 -3.40 19.53 -16.46
CA ARG A 76 -2.24 19.23 -15.64
C ARG A 76 -2.37 17.81 -15.07
N LEU A 77 -1.41 16.97 -15.38
CA LEU A 77 -1.35 15.59 -14.96
C LEU A 77 -0.27 15.45 -13.89
N ASN A 78 -0.66 15.03 -12.68
CA ASN A 78 0.28 14.63 -11.64
C ASN A 78 0.24 13.11 -11.57
N ILE A 79 1.36 12.49 -11.92
CA ILE A 79 1.48 11.03 -12.01
C ILE A 79 2.24 10.55 -10.80
N ILE A 80 1.68 9.58 -10.08
CA ILE A 80 2.37 8.86 -9.01
C ILE A 80 2.57 7.42 -9.48
N ASP A 81 3.82 7.04 -9.67
CA ASP A 81 4.17 5.67 -9.98
C ASP A 81 4.18 4.83 -8.70
N THR A 82 3.43 3.73 -8.67
CA THR A 82 3.27 2.89 -7.48
C THR A 82 4.05 1.59 -7.62
N PRO A 83 4.71 1.09 -6.57
CA PRO A 83 5.33 -0.22 -6.61
C PRO A 83 4.33 -1.32 -6.94
N GLY A 84 4.78 -2.38 -7.60
CA GLY A 84 3.96 -3.55 -7.92
C GLY A 84 4.20 -4.75 -6.99
N HIS A 85 5.21 -4.71 -6.11
CA HIS A 85 5.59 -5.84 -5.28
C HIS A 85 4.92 -5.81 -3.91
N VAL A 86 4.46 -6.97 -3.43
CA VAL A 86 3.74 -7.11 -2.14
C VAL A 86 4.55 -6.68 -0.92
N ASP A 87 5.86 -6.80 -0.95
CA ASP A 87 6.73 -6.34 0.14
C ASP A 87 6.69 -4.81 0.31
N PHE A 88 6.20 -4.09 -0.70
CA PHE A 88 6.02 -2.64 -0.71
C PHE A 88 4.55 -2.20 -0.62
N THR A 89 3.70 -3.03 -0.04
CA THR A 89 2.26 -2.75 0.15
C THR A 89 2.00 -1.35 0.70
N ILE A 90 2.87 -0.89 1.61
CA ILE A 90 2.74 0.44 2.21
C ILE A 90 2.96 1.58 1.22
N GLU A 91 3.89 1.43 0.27
CA GLU A 91 4.11 2.42 -0.79
C GLU A 91 2.88 2.52 -1.70
N VAL A 92 2.24 1.37 -1.97
CA VAL A 92 0.98 1.32 -2.72
C VAL A 92 -0.13 2.02 -1.94
N GLU A 93 -0.31 1.72 -0.66
CA GLU A 93 -1.34 2.36 0.18
C GLU A 93 -1.15 3.87 0.29
N ARG A 94 0.08 4.35 0.48
CA ARG A 94 0.40 5.77 0.48
C ARG A 94 -0.01 6.45 -0.81
N SER A 95 0.35 5.84 -1.94
CA SER A 95 0.04 6.37 -3.25
C SER A 95 -1.47 6.43 -3.46
N LEU A 96 -2.19 5.33 -3.22
CA LEU A 96 -3.63 5.26 -3.38
C LEU A 96 -4.40 6.25 -2.50
N ARG A 97 -3.89 6.55 -1.30
CA ARG A 97 -4.51 7.53 -0.39
C ARG A 97 -4.54 8.95 -0.96
N VAL A 98 -3.54 9.30 -1.76
CA VAL A 98 -3.39 10.66 -2.31
C VAL A 98 -3.84 10.81 -3.76
N LEU A 99 -4.20 9.69 -4.41
CA LEU A 99 -4.69 9.70 -5.78
C LEU A 99 -6.18 10.06 -5.87
N ASP A 100 -6.54 10.74 -6.95
CA ASP A 100 -7.94 10.96 -7.32
C ASP A 100 -8.45 9.84 -8.22
N GLY A 101 -7.60 9.29 -9.07
CA GLY A 101 -7.91 8.18 -9.94
C GLY A 101 -6.70 7.28 -10.21
N ALA A 102 -6.90 6.17 -10.88
CA ALA A 102 -5.84 5.23 -11.22
C ALA A 102 -6.00 4.62 -12.62
N VAL A 103 -4.87 4.26 -13.21
CA VAL A 103 -4.78 3.39 -14.38
C VAL A 103 -4.27 2.05 -13.92
N CYS A 104 -5.07 1.01 -14.09
CA CYS A 104 -4.66 -0.36 -13.83
C CYS A 104 -4.12 -0.98 -15.12
N VAL A 105 -2.83 -1.34 -15.13
CA VAL A 105 -2.17 -1.95 -16.28
C VAL A 105 -2.14 -3.47 -16.10
N LEU A 106 -2.70 -4.19 -17.06
CA LEU A 106 -2.67 -5.66 -17.12
C LEU A 106 -1.74 -6.14 -18.24
N ASP A 107 -1.07 -7.26 -18.01
CA ASP A 107 -0.40 -7.99 -19.10
C ASP A 107 -1.46 -8.76 -19.89
N GLY A 108 -1.60 -8.49 -21.19
CA GLY A 108 -2.60 -9.14 -22.05
C GLY A 108 -2.47 -10.66 -22.10
N ASN A 109 -1.27 -11.20 -21.86
CA ASN A 109 -1.06 -12.65 -21.79
C ASN A 109 -1.31 -13.21 -20.38
N ALA A 110 -0.95 -12.52 -19.32
CA ALA A 110 -1.10 -13.01 -17.93
C ALA A 110 -2.50 -12.74 -17.36
N GLY A 111 -3.17 -11.67 -17.79
CA GLY A 111 -4.48 -11.28 -17.29
C GLY A 111 -4.43 -10.67 -15.89
N VAL A 112 -5.43 -10.98 -15.07
CA VAL A 112 -5.48 -10.53 -13.66
C VAL A 112 -4.62 -11.46 -12.80
N GLU A 113 -3.59 -10.91 -12.20
CA GLU A 113 -2.62 -11.61 -11.38
C GLU A 113 -2.81 -11.25 -9.88
N PRO A 114 -2.22 -11.98 -8.92
CA PRO A 114 -2.50 -11.78 -7.50
C PRO A 114 -2.22 -10.38 -6.98
N GLN A 115 -1.12 -9.79 -7.44
CA GLN A 115 -0.80 -8.42 -7.04
C GLN A 115 -1.81 -7.42 -7.63
N THR A 116 -2.35 -7.70 -8.82
CA THR A 116 -3.47 -6.94 -9.38
C THR A 116 -4.68 -7.02 -8.45
N GLU A 117 -5.02 -8.20 -7.95
CA GLU A 117 -6.14 -8.38 -6.99
C GLU A 117 -5.89 -7.61 -5.70
N THR A 118 -4.67 -7.67 -5.17
CA THR A 118 -4.29 -6.97 -3.94
C THR A 118 -4.38 -5.46 -4.11
N VAL A 119 -3.77 -4.91 -5.16
CA VAL A 119 -3.80 -3.46 -5.44
C VAL A 119 -5.22 -3.00 -5.78
N TRP A 120 -6.01 -3.83 -6.44
CA TRP A 120 -7.41 -3.54 -6.73
C TRP A 120 -8.25 -3.41 -5.46
N ARG A 121 -8.11 -4.37 -4.51
CA ARG A 121 -8.78 -4.30 -3.20
C ARG A 121 -8.36 -3.07 -2.39
N GLN A 122 -7.07 -2.71 -2.44
CA GLN A 122 -6.59 -1.49 -1.80
C GLN A 122 -7.19 -0.24 -2.44
N ALA A 123 -7.30 -0.20 -3.77
CA ALA A 123 -7.96 0.89 -4.47
C ALA A 123 -9.47 0.96 -4.14
N ASP A 124 -10.13 -0.16 -3.90
CA ASP A 124 -11.52 -0.20 -3.42
C ASP A 124 -11.64 0.36 -2.00
N LYS A 125 -10.72 0.02 -1.11
CA LYS A 125 -10.66 0.56 0.26
C LYS A 125 -10.63 2.09 0.29
N TYR A 126 -9.87 2.70 -0.61
CA TYR A 126 -9.78 4.17 -0.74
C TYR A 126 -10.74 4.76 -1.76
N GLU A 127 -11.66 3.96 -2.27
CA GLU A 127 -12.68 4.36 -3.24
C GLU A 127 -12.10 5.05 -4.49
N VAL A 128 -10.95 4.61 -4.97
CA VAL A 128 -10.25 5.22 -6.11
C VAL A 128 -10.90 4.82 -7.43
N PRO A 129 -11.49 5.76 -8.17
CA PRO A 129 -11.97 5.51 -9.53
C PRO A 129 -10.83 5.09 -10.46
N ARG A 130 -11.11 4.20 -11.39
CA ARG A 130 -10.06 3.65 -12.26
C ARG A 130 -10.52 3.34 -13.66
N ILE A 131 -9.54 3.27 -14.56
CA ILE A 131 -9.64 2.71 -15.91
C ILE A 131 -8.61 1.60 -16.04
N VAL A 132 -8.81 0.67 -16.94
CA VAL A 132 -7.89 -0.45 -17.21
C VAL A 132 -7.24 -0.29 -18.57
N PHE A 133 -5.95 -0.55 -18.61
CA PHE A 133 -5.16 -0.62 -19.84
C PHE A 133 -4.57 -2.03 -20.00
N VAL A 134 -5.10 -2.81 -20.92
CA VAL A 134 -4.56 -4.14 -21.27
C VAL A 134 -3.35 -3.94 -22.17
N ASN A 135 -2.19 -4.07 -21.59
CA ASN A 135 -0.89 -3.84 -22.21
C ASN A 135 -0.32 -5.13 -22.83
N LYS A 136 0.74 -4.99 -23.58
CA LYS A 136 1.47 -6.10 -24.21
C LYS A 136 0.60 -6.94 -25.17
N MET A 137 -0.30 -6.29 -25.90
CA MET A 137 -1.11 -6.96 -26.91
C MET A 137 -0.29 -7.56 -28.07
N ASP A 138 0.99 -7.17 -28.18
CA ASP A 138 1.97 -7.73 -29.12
C ASP A 138 2.64 -9.04 -28.63
N LYS A 139 2.42 -9.43 -27.37
CA LYS A 139 3.01 -10.63 -26.77
C LYS A 139 2.25 -11.88 -27.20
N ILE A 140 2.98 -12.98 -27.40
CA ILE A 140 2.39 -14.29 -27.70
C ILE A 140 1.44 -14.71 -26.58
N GLY A 141 0.22 -15.13 -26.94
CA GLY A 141 -0.83 -15.51 -26.01
C GLY A 141 -1.64 -14.34 -25.43
N ALA A 142 -1.44 -13.11 -25.91
CA ALA A 142 -2.24 -11.97 -25.50
C ALA A 142 -3.71 -12.12 -25.93
N ASP A 143 -4.62 -11.99 -24.98
CA ASP A 143 -6.06 -12.13 -25.18
C ASP A 143 -6.84 -11.07 -24.39
N PHE A 144 -7.31 -10.06 -25.09
CA PHE A 144 -8.07 -8.96 -24.52
C PHE A 144 -9.41 -9.39 -23.89
N PHE A 145 -10.12 -10.31 -24.54
CA PHE A 145 -11.44 -10.75 -24.08
C PHE A 145 -11.36 -11.62 -22.82
N ARG A 146 -10.32 -12.44 -22.73
CA ARG A 146 -10.01 -13.14 -21.49
C ARG A 146 -9.73 -12.17 -20.34
N CYS A 147 -8.95 -11.11 -20.58
CA CYS A 147 -8.71 -10.08 -19.58
C CYS A 147 -10.01 -9.42 -19.10
N LEU A 148 -10.96 -9.12 -20.00
CA LEU A 148 -12.29 -8.62 -19.64
C LEU A 148 -13.02 -9.59 -18.71
N SER A 149 -13.06 -10.87 -19.06
CA SER A 149 -13.71 -11.89 -18.23
C SER A 149 -13.06 -12.05 -16.84
N GLU A 150 -11.74 -11.96 -16.78
CA GLU A 150 -11.00 -12.06 -15.51
C GLU A 150 -11.19 -10.82 -14.63
N ILE A 151 -11.29 -9.61 -15.18
CA ILE A 151 -11.64 -8.40 -14.42
C ILE A 151 -13.01 -8.56 -13.74
N ASP A 152 -13.97 -9.14 -14.43
CA ASP A 152 -15.29 -9.37 -13.86
C ASP A 152 -15.27 -10.46 -12.79
N SER A 153 -14.72 -11.63 -13.11
CA SER A 153 -14.77 -12.81 -12.25
C SER A 153 -13.84 -12.78 -11.05
N ARG A 154 -12.67 -12.15 -11.15
CA ARG A 154 -11.64 -12.19 -10.10
C ARG A 154 -11.63 -10.96 -9.19
N VAL A 155 -11.96 -9.78 -9.73
CA VAL A 155 -11.93 -8.53 -8.97
C VAL A 155 -13.28 -7.81 -8.93
N ALA A 156 -14.33 -8.42 -9.48
CA ALA A 156 -15.69 -7.85 -9.57
C ALA A 156 -15.68 -6.41 -10.15
N GLY A 157 -14.79 -6.17 -11.12
CA GLY A 157 -14.48 -4.84 -11.64
C GLY A 157 -15.49 -4.29 -12.63
N LYS A 158 -16.52 -5.06 -13.01
CA LYS A 158 -17.55 -4.67 -13.98
C LYS A 158 -16.94 -4.01 -15.23
N PRO A 159 -16.15 -4.74 -16.02
CA PRO A 159 -15.42 -4.17 -17.15
C PRO A 159 -16.36 -3.80 -18.30
N VAL A 160 -16.12 -2.63 -18.89
CA VAL A 160 -16.78 -2.21 -20.14
C VAL A 160 -15.70 -1.83 -21.14
N ALA A 161 -15.60 -2.59 -22.24
CA ALA A 161 -14.65 -2.28 -23.29
C ALA A 161 -15.04 -0.97 -23.98
N ILE A 162 -14.12 0.00 -24.04
CA ILE A 162 -14.26 1.23 -24.82
C ILE A 162 -13.36 1.21 -26.05
N GLN A 163 -12.50 0.22 -26.13
CA GLN A 163 -11.65 -0.08 -27.29
C GLN A 163 -11.62 -1.60 -27.52
N LEU A 164 -11.34 -2.00 -28.75
CA LEU A 164 -11.01 -3.36 -29.11
C LEU A 164 -9.66 -3.40 -29.81
N PRO A 165 -8.86 -4.49 -29.67
CA PRO A 165 -7.60 -4.60 -30.38
C PRO A 165 -7.82 -4.90 -31.89
N ILE A 166 -6.94 -4.34 -32.71
CA ILE A 166 -6.84 -4.71 -34.13
C ILE A 166 -5.68 -5.69 -34.25
N GLY A 167 -6.01 -6.98 -34.37
CA GLY A 167 -5.04 -8.06 -34.30
C GLY A 167 -4.53 -8.36 -32.91
N SER A 168 -3.64 -9.32 -32.81
CA SER A 168 -2.94 -9.71 -31.55
C SER A 168 -1.53 -10.20 -31.90
N GLU A 169 -0.69 -10.30 -30.89
CA GLU A 169 0.70 -10.74 -31.05
C GLU A 169 1.45 -9.91 -32.10
N ASN A 170 2.15 -10.55 -33.01
CA ASN A 170 2.90 -9.86 -34.07
C ASN A 170 2.00 -9.09 -35.06
N ALA A 171 0.72 -9.44 -35.13
CA ALA A 171 -0.28 -8.79 -35.98
C ALA A 171 -0.97 -7.58 -35.30
N PHE A 172 -0.65 -7.27 -34.07
CA PHE A 172 -1.23 -6.13 -33.35
C PHE A 172 -0.86 -4.82 -34.05
N ALA A 173 -1.85 -4.18 -34.69
CA ALA A 173 -1.64 -2.98 -35.47
C ALA A 173 -2.16 -1.69 -34.79
N GLY A 174 -3.18 -1.79 -33.97
CA GLY A 174 -3.82 -0.65 -33.36
C GLY A 174 -5.06 -1.03 -32.58
N VAL A 175 -5.96 -0.07 -32.39
CA VAL A 175 -7.18 -0.23 -31.61
C VAL A 175 -8.41 0.29 -32.38
N ILE A 176 -9.56 -0.28 -32.08
CA ILE A 176 -10.86 0.27 -32.50
C ILE A 176 -11.36 1.14 -31.37
N ASP A 177 -11.58 2.41 -31.64
CA ASP A 177 -12.25 3.34 -30.71
C ASP A 177 -13.76 3.17 -30.82
N LEU A 178 -14.38 2.53 -29.82
CA LEU A 178 -15.82 2.25 -29.82
C LEU A 178 -16.66 3.50 -29.58
N VAL A 179 -16.09 4.55 -29.02
CA VAL A 179 -16.80 5.83 -28.81
C VAL A 179 -17.01 6.55 -30.14
N ARG A 180 -16.00 6.59 -30.99
CA ARG A 180 -16.03 7.23 -32.31
C ARG A 180 -16.36 6.30 -33.48
N MET A 181 -16.29 4.98 -33.25
CA MET A 181 -16.38 3.95 -34.28
C MET A 181 -15.36 4.16 -35.39
N LYS A 182 -14.11 4.30 -35.01
CA LYS A 182 -12.96 4.43 -35.92
C LYS A 182 -11.85 3.48 -35.48
N ALA A 183 -11.11 2.99 -36.46
CA ALA A 183 -9.85 2.30 -36.24
C ALA A 183 -8.73 3.35 -36.07
N VAL A 184 -7.88 3.16 -35.06
CA VAL A 184 -6.69 3.97 -34.82
C VAL A 184 -5.48 3.07 -35.02
N VAL A 185 -4.69 3.36 -36.05
CA VAL A 185 -3.57 2.51 -36.50
C VAL A 185 -2.27 3.30 -36.39
N TRP A 186 -1.25 2.69 -35.77
CA TRP A 186 0.08 3.27 -35.63
C TRP A 186 1.00 2.84 -36.77
N GLU A 187 1.76 3.80 -37.25
CA GLU A 187 2.87 3.55 -38.17
C GLU A 187 4.09 3.07 -37.36
N ASN A 188 4.85 2.12 -37.87
CA ASN A 188 6.03 1.61 -37.17
C ASN A 188 7.22 2.58 -37.16
N GLU A 189 7.07 3.72 -37.82
CA GLU A 189 8.06 4.78 -37.91
C GLU A 189 7.84 5.83 -36.80
N ASN A 190 8.85 6.63 -36.52
CA ASN A 190 8.78 7.79 -35.59
C ASN A 190 8.39 7.48 -34.13
N LEU A 191 8.76 6.31 -33.60
CA LEU A 191 8.53 5.94 -32.20
C LEU A 191 7.05 6.07 -31.77
N GLY A 192 6.10 5.76 -32.67
CA GLY A 192 4.66 5.82 -32.40
C GLY A 192 4.07 7.24 -32.32
N ALA A 193 4.82 8.28 -32.70
CA ALA A 193 4.29 9.63 -32.70
C ALA A 193 3.22 9.84 -33.80
N SER A 194 3.26 9.03 -34.85
CA SER A 194 2.33 9.08 -35.99
C SER A 194 1.33 7.96 -35.92
N PHE A 195 0.07 8.31 -35.88
CA PHE A 195 -1.06 7.38 -35.99
C PHE A 195 -2.16 8.03 -36.83
N ARG A 196 -3.04 7.24 -37.37
CA ARG A 196 -4.14 7.73 -38.23
C ARG A 196 -5.45 7.04 -37.93
N ASP A 197 -6.51 7.78 -38.10
CA ASP A 197 -7.87 7.23 -38.06
C ASP A 197 -8.20 6.56 -39.43
N GLU A 198 -8.72 5.37 -39.38
CA GLU A 198 -9.17 4.60 -40.55
C GLU A 198 -10.58 4.04 -40.31
N GLU A 199 -11.19 3.56 -41.36
CA GLU A 199 -12.42 2.75 -41.24
C GLU A 199 -12.11 1.43 -40.53
N ILE A 200 -13.08 0.95 -39.76
CA ILE A 200 -12.94 -0.32 -39.05
C ILE A 200 -12.81 -1.46 -40.07
N PRO A 201 -11.83 -2.36 -39.93
CA PRO A 201 -11.72 -3.54 -40.79
C PRO A 201 -13.02 -4.33 -40.85
N ALA A 202 -13.41 -4.74 -42.06
CA ALA A 202 -14.71 -5.37 -42.31
C ALA A 202 -14.94 -6.65 -41.47
N ASP A 203 -13.88 -7.40 -41.21
CA ASP A 203 -13.89 -8.62 -40.38
C ASP A 203 -14.04 -8.34 -38.88
N LEU A 204 -13.81 -7.12 -38.43
CA LEU A 204 -13.94 -6.69 -37.02
C LEU A 204 -15.19 -5.82 -36.81
N LEU A 205 -15.88 -5.41 -37.86
CA LEU A 205 -16.98 -4.45 -37.74
C LEU A 205 -18.15 -4.99 -36.90
N ASP A 206 -18.56 -6.25 -37.12
CA ASP A 206 -19.66 -6.86 -36.39
C ASP A 206 -19.36 -6.92 -34.88
N GLN A 207 -18.13 -7.30 -34.51
CA GLN A 207 -17.68 -7.31 -33.14
C GLN A 207 -17.62 -5.91 -32.53
N ALA A 208 -17.17 -4.92 -33.32
CA ALA A 208 -17.16 -3.52 -32.86
C ALA A 208 -18.58 -3.00 -32.59
N VAL A 209 -19.54 -3.31 -33.46
CA VAL A 209 -20.97 -2.96 -33.29
C VAL A 209 -21.54 -3.61 -32.01
N GLU A 210 -21.24 -4.89 -31.77
CA GLU A 210 -21.70 -5.61 -30.58
C GLU A 210 -21.15 -4.97 -29.31
N TYR A 211 -19.85 -4.74 -29.24
CA TYR A 211 -19.23 -4.16 -28.02
C TYR A 211 -19.60 -2.68 -27.83
N ARG A 212 -19.79 -1.91 -28.92
CA ARG A 212 -20.34 -0.55 -28.80
C ARG A 212 -21.74 -0.58 -28.20
N ALA A 213 -22.62 -1.48 -28.64
CA ALA A 213 -23.95 -1.62 -28.09
C ALA A 213 -23.91 -1.92 -26.59
N LYS A 214 -23.06 -2.86 -26.14
CA LYS A 214 -22.86 -3.16 -24.73
C LYS A 214 -22.37 -1.93 -23.94
N MET A 215 -21.45 -1.17 -24.50
CA MET A 215 -20.92 0.06 -23.87
C MET A 215 -22.01 1.11 -23.73
N ILE A 216 -22.78 1.39 -24.76
CA ILE A 216 -23.88 2.37 -24.75
C ILE A 216 -24.96 1.95 -23.76
N GLU A 217 -25.37 0.68 -23.77
CA GLU A 217 -26.37 0.14 -22.85
C GLU A 217 -25.93 0.36 -21.37
N ALA A 218 -24.70 -0.02 -21.03
CA ALA A 218 -24.18 0.21 -19.69
C ALA A 218 -24.07 1.71 -19.32
N ALA A 219 -23.75 2.57 -20.30
CA ALA A 219 -23.60 4.00 -20.05
C ALA A 219 -24.94 4.72 -19.85
N VAL A 220 -25.95 4.42 -20.65
CA VAL A 220 -27.27 5.10 -20.58
C VAL A 220 -28.06 4.73 -19.32
N GLU A 221 -27.82 3.56 -18.72
CA GLU A 221 -28.42 3.17 -17.45
C GLU A 221 -28.11 4.14 -16.29
N LEU A 222 -27.10 4.97 -16.44
CA LEU A 222 -26.68 5.93 -15.43
C LEU A 222 -27.42 7.28 -15.49
N ASP A 223 -28.25 7.47 -16.51
CA ASP A 223 -28.96 8.74 -16.73
C ASP A 223 -30.34 8.49 -17.34
N ASP A 224 -31.38 8.84 -16.62
CA ASP A 224 -32.76 8.55 -17.02
C ASP A 224 -33.12 9.18 -18.37
N THR A 225 -32.66 10.38 -18.64
CA THR A 225 -32.92 11.05 -19.93
C THR A 225 -32.21 10.35 -21.10
N ALA A 226 -30.96 9.92 -20.89
CA ALA A 226 -30.22 9.17 -21.89
C ALA A 226 -30.83 7.80 -22.14
N LEU A 227 -31.30 7.14 -21.08
CA LEU A 227 -31.97 5.85 -21.15
C LEU A 227 -33.28 5.95 -21.93
N GLU A 228 -34.16 6.95 -21.64
CA GLU A 228 -35.39 7.19 -22.37
C GLU A 228 -35.15 7.35 -23.88
N LYS A 229 -34.22 8.22 -24.27
CA LYS A 229 -33.85 8.41 -25.68
C LYS A 229 -33.33 7.14 -26.33
N PHE A 230 -32.49 6.39 -25.62
CA PHE A 230 -31.96 5.13 -26.13
C PHE A 230 -33.07 4.09 -26.38
N LEU A 231 -34.06 4.01 -25.48
CA LEU A 231 -35.25 3.15 -25.65
C LEU A 231 -36.15 3.59 -26.82
N GLU A 232 -36.12 4.87 -27.16
CA GLU A 232 -36.79 5.41 -28.37
C GLU A 232 -35.96 5.20 -29.66
N GLY A 233 -34.76 4.61 -29.55
CA GLY A 233 -33.89 4.30 -30.67
C GLY A 233 -32.88 5.41 -31.03
N GLU A 234 -32.70 6.39 -30.16
CA GLU A 234 -31.68 7.43 -30.32
C GLU A 234 -30.42 7.10 -29.51
N GLU A 235 -29.31 6.89 -30.21
CA GLU A 235 -28.00 6.73 -29.54
C GLU A 235 -27.47 8.10 -29.05
N PRO A 236 -26.75 8.13 -27.88
CA PRO A 236 -26.10 9.34 -27.42
C PRO A 236 -24.97 9.74 -28.39
N ASP A 237 -24.80 11.05 -28.60
CA ASP A 237 -23.65 11.58 -29.33
C ASP A 237 -22.35 11.36 -28.58
N GLU A 238 -21.21 11.62 -29.22
CA GLU A 238 -19.87 11.41 -28.65
C GLU A 238 -19.68 12.16 -27.33
N ALA A 239 -20.11 13.43 -27.26
CA ALA A 239 -19.95 14.25 -26.04
C ALA A 239 -20.78 13.72 -24.88
N THR A 240 -22.03 13.36 -25.14
CA THR A 240 -22.93 12.75 -24.15
C THR A 240 -22.38 11.39 -23.69
N LEU A 241 -21.95 10.55 -24.63
CA LEU A 241 -21.38 9.24 -24.29
C LEU A 241 -20.11 9.38 -23.42
N LYS A 242 -19.21 10.27 -23.75
CA LYS A 242 -18.03 10.56 -22.90
C LYS A 242 -18.42 11.05 -21.51
N SER A 243 -19.44 11.91 -21.41
CA SER A 243 -19.96 12.38 -20.12
C SER A 243 -20.52 11.23 -19.29
N LEU A 244 -21.27 10.30 -19.90
CA LEU A 244 -21.81 9.12 -19.22
C LEU A 244 -20.70 8.15 -18.79
N LEU A 245 -19.70 7.91 -19.62
CA LEU A 245 -18.54 7.09 -19.27
C LEU A 245 -17.76 7.71 -18.10
N ARG A 246 -17.57 9.03 -18.09
CA ARG A 246 -16.99 9.73 -16.97
C ARG A 246 -17.83 9.57 -15.70
N LYS A 247 -19.14 9.73 -15.78
CA LYS A 247 -20.07 9.51 -14.65
C LYS A 247 -19.93 8.09 -14.09
N ALA A 248 -19.78 7.09 -14.96
CA ALA A 248 -19.56 5.70 -14.55
C ALA A 248 -18.26 5.51 -13.78
N VAL A 249 -17.17 6.11 -14.23
CA VAL A 249 -15.86 6.06 -13.55
C VAL A 249 -15.94 6.76 -12.19
N LEU A 250 -16.51 7.96 -12.13
CA LEU A 250 -16.62 8.75 -10.90
C LEU A 250 -17.48 8.04 -9.84
N SER A 251 -18.58 7.40 -10.25
CA SER A 251 -19.45 6.63 -9.37
C SER A 251 -18.97 5.19 -9.13
N ARG A 252 -17.93 4.76 -9.83
CA ARG A 252 -17.45 3.36 -9.82
C ARG A 252 -18.52 2.34 -10.25
N ALA A 253 -19.43 2.76 -11.11
CA ALA A 253 -20.52 1.91 -11.61
C ALA A 253 -19.97 0.78 -12.50
N PHE A 254 -19.02 1.11 -13.35
CA PHE A 254 -18.23 0.17 -14.13
C PHE A 254 -16.84 0.72 -14.47
N THR A 255 -15.97 -0.13 -14.99
CA THR A 255 -14.58 0.22 -15.29
C THR A 255 -14.33 0.18 -16.80
N PRO A 256 -14.05 1.30 -17.46
CA PRO A 256 -13.64 1.30 -18.87
C PRO A 256 -12.33 0.57 -19.09
N VAL A 257 -12.26 -0.23 -20.14
CA VAL A 257 -11.09 -1.02 -20.50
C VAL A 257 -10.58 -0.62 -21.88
N LEU A 258 -9.30 -0.27 -21.94
CA LEU A 258 -8.54 0.06 -23.14
C LEU A 258 -7.49 -1.03 -23.39
N CYS A 259 -6.86 -0.99 -24.56
CA CYS A 259 -5.77 -1.90 -24.89
C CYS A 259 -4.66 -1.23 -25.69
N GLY A 260 -3.49 -1.85 -25.69
CA GLY A 260 -2.34 -1.36 -26.43
C GLY A 260 -1.08 -2.19 -26.19
N SER A 261 0.03 -1.66 -26.66
CA SER A 261 1.38 -2.13 -26.34
C SER A 261 2.30 -0.93 -26.13
N ALA A 262 2.61 -0.64 -24.88
CA ALA A 262 3.50 0.46 -24.53
C ALA A 262 4.91 0.23 -25.13
N PHE A 263 5.41 -1.00 -25.12
CA PHE A 263 6.71 -1.35 -25.70
C PHE A 263 6.76 -1.08 -27.21
N LYS A 264 5.69 -1.39 -27.92
CA LYS A 264 5.55 -1.13 -29.37
C LYS A 264 5.06 0.29 -29.68
N ASN A 265 4.92 1.15 -28.68
CA ASN A 265 4.47 2.54 -28.83
C ASN A 265 3.07 2.68 -29.45
N LYS A 266 2.17 1.75 -29.15
CA LYS A 266 0.79 1.71 -29.70
C LYS A 266 -0.25 1.80 -28.57
N GLY A 267 -1.18 2.73 -28.67
CA GLY A 267 -2.32 2.86 -27.75
C GLY A 267 -2.10 3.79 -26.57
N VAL A 268 -0.95 4.43 -26.41
CA VAL A 268 -0.65 5.28 -25.24
C VAL A 268 -1.32 6.66 -25.33
N GLN A 269 -1.39 7.27 -26.52
CA GLN A 269 -2.06 8.55 -26.67
C GLN A 269 -3.58 8.44 -26.39
N PRO A 270 -4.32 7.44 -26.88
CA PRO A 270 -5.70 7.19 -26.45
C PRO A 270 -5.84 6.92 -24.95
N LEU A 271 -4.85 6.31 -24.31
CA LEU A 271 -4.84 6.15 -22.84
C LEU A 271 -4.76 7.51 -22.16
N LEU A 272 -3.88 8.40 -22.61
CA LEU A 272 -3.80 9.79 -22.11
C LEU A 272 -5.10 10.54 -22.31
N ASP A 273 -5.75 10.38 -23.44
CA ASP A 273 -7.06 10.96 -23.70
C ASP A 273 -8.11 10.42 -22.73
N ALA A 274 -8.12 9.12 -22.45
CA ALA A 274 -9.02 8.52 -21.48
C ALA A 274 -8.77 9.00 -20.04
N VAL A 275 -7.52 9.21 -19.65
CA VAL A 275 -7.18 9.84 -18.35
C VAL A 275 -7.80 11.22 -18.24
N VAL A 276 -7.67 12.04 -19.26
CA VAL A 276 -8.24 13.39 -19.29
C VAL A 276 -9.76 13.37 -19.31
N ASP A 277 -10.36 12.49 -20.12
CA ASP A 277 -11.81 12.45 -20.35
C ASP A 277 -12.57 11.78 -19.18
N TYR A 278 -12.00 10.75 -18.52
CA TYR A 278 -12.75 9.88 -17.62
C TYR A 278 -12.30 9.90 -16.17
N LEU A 279 -11.02 10.13 -15.87
CA LEU A 279 -10.55 10.16 -14.49
C LEU A 279 -10.97 11.44 -13.77
N PRO A 280 -11.18 11.37 -12.43
CA PRO A 280 -11.63 12.52 -11.67
C PRO A 280 -10.58 13.62 -11.53
N SER A 281 -11.07 14.85 -11.38
CA SER A 281 -10.32 15.97 -10.83
C SER A 281 -10.40 15.97 -9.29
N PRO A 282 -9.61 16.78 -8.59
CA PRO A 282 -9.77 16.98 -7.14
C PRO A 282 -11.17 17.46 -6.73
N LEU A 283 -11.86 18.24 -7.58
CA LEU A 283 -13.25 18.64 -7.33
C LEU A 283 -14.22 17.47 -7.37
N ASP A 284 -14.06 16.56 -8.32
CA ASP A 284 -14.90 15.36 -8.45
C ASP A 284 -14.76 14.43 -7.25
N ARG A 285 -13.56 14.38 -6.63
CA ARG A 285 -13.33 13.61 -5.41
C ARG A 285 -14.02 14.21 -4.19
N GLY A 286 -14.29 15.51 -4.25
CA GLY A 286 -15.00 16.23 -3.20
C GLY A 286 -14.16 16.53 -1.97
N ALA A 287 -14.85 16.75 -0.85
CA ALA A 287 -14.25 17.13 0.40
C ALA A 287 -13.43 16.01 1.06
N VAL A 288 -12.34 16.37 1.70
CA VAL A 288 -11.59 15.46 2.57
C VAL A 288 -12.10 15.55 4.00
N HIS A 289 -12.17 14.40 4.65
CA HIS A 289 -12.63 14.26 6.03
C HIS A 289 -11.44 14.12 6.98
N GLY A 290 -11.61 14.64 8.18
CA GLY A 290 -10.65 14.57 9.26
C GLY A 290 -11.34 14.82 10.58
N VAL A 291 -10.54 15.03 11.62
CA VAL A 291 -10.99 15.36 12.96
C VAL A 291 -10.31 16.62 13.45
N ASP A 292 -10.97 17.36 14.31
CA ASP A 292 -10.34 18.47 15.01
C ASP A 292 -9.25 17.95 15.93
N PHE A 293 -8.12 18.61 15.91
CA PHE A 293 -6.91 18.25 16.68
C PHE A 293 -7.14 18.19 18.21
N LYS A 294 -8.07 18.98 18.74
CA LYS A 294 -8.29 19.09 20.19
C LYS A 294 -9.58 18.43 20.66
N THR A 295 -10.64 18.53 19.85
CA THR A 295 -11.96 18.07 20.25
C THR A 295 -12.32 16.70 19.70
N GLU A 296 -11.51 16.20 18.73
CA GLU A 296 -11.77 14.97 17.97
C GLU A 296 -13.10 14.98 17.21
N GLU A 297 -13.74 16.14 17.10
CA GLU A 297 -14.97 16.29 16.31
C GLU A 297 -14.68 16.19 14.80
N PRO A 298 -15.61 15.62 14.02
CA PRO A 298 -15.46 15.53 12.57
C PRO A 298 -15.29 16.89 11.92
N VAL A 299 -14.31 17.02 11.05
CA VAL A 299 -14.00 18.23 10.27
C VAL A 299 -13.98 17.88 8.79
N VAL A 300 -14.57 18.73 7.97
CA VAL A 300 -14.59 18.61 6.52
C VAL A 300 -13.84 19.77 5.88
N ARG A 301 -13.02 19.48 4.87
CA ARG A 301 -12.31 20.46 4.05
C ARG A 301 -12.66 20.28 2.58
N ASN A 302 -13.20 21.33 1.96
CA ASN A 302 -13.50 21.32 0.54
C ASN A 302 -12.23 21.57 -0.29
N PRO A 303 -12.13 21.07 -1.51
CA PRO A 303 -11.01 21.31 -2.41
C PRO A 303 -11.07 22.73 -2.99
N SER A 304 -10.80 23.72 -2.15
CA SER A 304 -10.85 25.15 -2.47
C SER A 304 -9.64 25.85 -1.89
N ASP A 305 -9.12 26.85 -2.62
CA ASP A 305 -7.99 27.68 -2.18
C ASP A 305 -8.37 28.61 -1.02
N ASP A 306 -9.66 28.90 -0.84
CA ASP A 306 -10.18 29.79 0.21
C ASP A 306 -10.45 29.07 1.55
N GLU A 307 -10.35 27.75 1.57
CA GLU A 307 -10.50 26.93 2.77
C GLU A 307 -9.27 27.02 3.69
N GLY A 308 -9.42 26.55 4.92
CA GLY A 308 -8.29 26.31 5.81
C GLY A 308 -7.30 25.32 5.21
N LEU A 309 -6.01 25.64 5.26
CA LEU A 309 -4.98 24.77 4.69
C LEU A 309 -4.98 23.39 5.36
N SER A 310 -5.02 22.36 4.55
CA SER A 310 -4.79 20.97 4.95
C SER A 310 -3.91 20.24 3.95
N VAL A 311 -2.85 19.65 4.44
CA VAL A 311 -1.79 19.01 3.66
C VAL A 311 -1.47 17.65 4.28
N LEU A 312 -1.36 16.62 3.45
CA LEU A 312 -0.93 15.30 3.88
C LEU A 312 0.49 15.01 3.39
N ALA A 313 1.39 14.75 4.31
CA ALA A 313 2.72 14.23 4.02
C ALA A 313 2.63 12.74 3.74
N PHE A 314 2.77 12.31 2.49
CA PHE A 314 2.56 10.92 2.13
C PHE A 314 3.85 10.15 1.83
N LYS A 315 4.96 10.86 1.63
CA LYS A 315 6.26 10.24 1.40
C LYS A 315 7.39 11.14 1.86
N ILE A 316 8.40 10.53 2.47
CA ILE A 316 9.64 11.19 2.84
C ILE A 316 10.79 10.47 2.13
N MET A 317 11.75 11.23 1.64
CA MET A 317 12.97 10.68 1.08
C MET A 317 14.18 11.55 1.45
N ASP A 318 15.36 10.94 1.55
CA ASP A 318 16.62 11.64 1.74
C ASP A 318 17.30 11.86 0.38
N ASP A 319 17.44 13.11 0.01
CA ASP A 319 18.08 13.51 -1.25
C ASP A 319 19.53 13.95 -0.98
N PRO A 320 20.53 13.45 -1.73
CA PRO A 320 21.92 13.77 -1.49
C PRO A 320 22.28 15.26 -1.61
N PHE A 321 21.50 16.02 -2.36
CA PHE A 321 21.77 17.44 -2.65
C PHE A 321 20.92 18.42 -1.86
N VAL A 322 19.68 18.04 -1.56
CA VAL A 322 18.69 18.92 -0.93
C VAL A 322 18.46 18.55 0.54
N GLY A 323 18.84 17.33 0.93
CA GLY A 323 18.53 16.75 2.23
C GLY A 323 17.14 16.12 2.25
N THR A 324 16.49 16.11 3.41
CA THR A 324 15.17 15.48 3.54
C THR A 324 14.11 16.25 2.74
N ILE A 325 13.46 15.54 1.83
CA ILE A 325 12.34 16.01 1.02
C ILE A 325 11.06 15.28 1.48
N THR A 326 10.00 16.05 1.70
CA THR A 326 8.68 15.54 2.06
C THR A 326 7.71 15.79 0.93
N PHE A 327 7.20 14.73 0.30
CA PHE A 327 6.14 14.82 -0.70
C PHE A 327 4.79 15.00 -0.02
N CYS A 328 4.07 16.00 -0.46
CA CYS A 328 2.83 16.43 0.14
C CYS A 328 1.73 16.60 -0.90
N ARG A 329 0.50 16.23 -0.53
CA ARG A 329 -0.70 16.64 -1.25
C ARG A 329 -1.41 17.75 -0.49
N VAL A 330 -1.69 18.85 -1.17
CA VAL A 330 -2.54 19.93 -0.66
C VAL A 330 -4.00 19.56 -0.96
N TYR A 331 -4.81 19.35 0.07
CA TYR A 331 -6.24 19.03 -0.08
C TYR A 331 -7.11 20.27 -0.08
N SER A 332 -6.75 21.29 0.69
CA SER A 332 -7.49 22.54 0.79
C SER A 332 -6.55 23.70 1.14
N GLY A 333 -6.97 24.91 0.81
CA GLY A 333 -6.24 26.11 1.13
C GLY A 333 -5.04 26.37 0.22
N LYS A 334 -4.23 27.32 0.62
CA LYS A 334 -3.04 27.79 -0.08
C LYS A 334 -1.81 27.59 0.81
N LEU A 335 -0.80 26.94 0.29
CA LEU A 335 0.49 26.74 0.93
C LEU A 335 1.50 27.74 0.38
N GLU A 336 2.17 28.47 1.28
CA GLU A 336 3.16 29.49 0.90
C GLU A 336 4.55 29.13 1.44
N SER A 337 5.57 29.31 0.62
CA SER A 337 6.96 29.16 1.06
C SER A 337 7.28 30.17 2.16
N GLY A 338 7.98 29.72 3.21
CA GLY A 338 8.32 30.54 4.37
C GLY A 338 7.24 30.60 5.45
N SER A 339 6.03 30.09 5.22
CA SER A 339 4.96 30.03 6.21
C SER A 339 5.25 29.03 7.33
N THR A 340 4.60 29.23 8.47
CA THR A 340 4.65 28.29 9.62
C THR A 340 3.37 27.49 9.66
N LEU A 341 3.49 26.17 9.67
CA LEU A 341 2.41 25.20 9.73
C LEU A 341 2.36 24.52 11.08
N LEU A 342 1.20 23.98 11.42
CA LEU A 342 1.03 23.03 12.51
C LEU A 342 1.09 21.60 11.95
N ASN A 343 2.01 20.79 12.43
CA ASN A 343 1.91 19.34 12.33
C ASN A 343 0.94 18.89 13.42
N SER A 344 -0.32 18.74 13.05
CA SER A 344 -1.40 18.42 13.99
C SER A 344 -1.33 17.00 14.53
N THR A 345 -0.74 16.07 13.77
CA THR A 345 -0.53 14.69 14.22
C THR A 345 0.44 14.60 15.39
N ARG A 346 1.41 15.54 15.47
CA ARG A 346 2.49 15.52 16.47
C ARG A 346 2.49 16.73 17.41
N ASP A 347 1.55 17.64 17.21
CA ASP A 347 1.48 18.92 17.95
C ASP A 347 2.80 19.72 17.90
N LYS A 348 3.36 19.85 16.70
CA LYS A 348 4.60 20.58 16.48
C LYS A 348 4.46 21.61 15.37
N LYS A 349 5.15 22.74 15.52
CA LYS A 349 5.23 23.75 14.46
C LYS A 349 6.37 23.43 13.50
N GLU A 350 6.06 23.52 12.20
CA GLU A 350 7.01 23.33 11.11
C GLU A 350 7.07 24.58 10.23
N ARG A 351 8.27 24.92 9.79
CA ARG A 351 8.46 26.03 8.85
C ARG A 351 8.69 25.47 7.44
N VAL A 352 7.91 25.91 6.48
CA VAL A 352 8.10 25.59 5.07
C VAL A 352 9.34 26.31 4.55
N GLY A 353 10.35 25.54 4.18
CA GLY A 353 11.55 26.06 3.53
C GLY A 353 11.34 26.22 2.02
N ARG A 354 12.10 25.47 1.24
CA ARG A 354 11.92 25.40 -0.22
C ARG A 354 10.73 24.51 -0.57
N MET A 355 9.99 24.93 -1.56
CA MET A 355 8.88 24.21 -2.14
C MET A 355 9.22 23.89 -3.60
N LEU A 356 9.14 22.62 -3.97
CA LEU A 356 9.59 22.12 -5.28
C LEU A 356 8.43 21.46 -6.01
N LEU A 357 8.32 21.76 -7.30
CA LEU A 357 7.51 21.01 -8.24
C LEU A 357 8.42 20.04 -8.99
N MET A 358 8.04 18.79 -9.05
CA MET A 358 8.81 17.74 -9.70
C MET A 358 8.35 17.54 -11.15
N HIS A 359 9.24 17.75 -12.10
CA HIS A 359 9.04 17.53 -13.53
C HIS A 359 10.01 16.47 -14.01
N ALA A 360 9.64 15.21 -13.97
CA ALA A 360 10.55 14.10 -14.30
C ALA A 360 11.91 14.26 -13.58
N ASN A 361 12.99 14.55 -14.30
CA ASN A 361 14.33 14.75 -13.75
C ASN A 361 14.62 16.20 -13.31
N ASN A 362 13.70 17.13 -13.54
CA ASN A 362 13.88 18.53 -13.22
C ASN A 362 13.10 18.93 -11.97
N ARG A 363 13.66 19.86 -11.20
CA ARG A 363 13.04 20.44 -10.01
C ARG A 363 12.86 21.92 -10.22
N GLU A 364 11.65 22.40 -10.02
CA GLU A 364 11.32 23.83 -10.11
C GLU A 364 10.97 24.35 -8.73
N ASP A 365 11.64 25.43 -8.31
CA ASP A 365 11.30 26.14 -7.09
C ASP A 365 10.00 26.93 -7.28
N ILE A 366 9.01 26.66 -6.44
CA ILE A 366 7.73 27.35 -6.44
C ILE A 366 7.52 28.09 -5.12
N LYS A 367 6.74 29.18 -5.14
CA LYS A 367 6.46 29.98 -3.94
C LYS A 367 5.12 29.65 -3.31
N GLU A 368 4.21 29.13 -4.09
CA GLU A 368 2.83 28.87 -3.71
C GLU A 368 2.36 27.53 -4.27
N ALA A 369 1.57 26.81 -3.50
CA ALA A 369 0.85 25.61 -3.91
C ALA A 369 -0.61 25.72 -3.49
N TYR A 370 -1.48 25.09 -4.24
CA TYR A 370 -2.92 25.25 -4.15
C TYR A 370 -3.61 23.92 -3.92
N ALA A 371 -4.90 23.96 -3.53
CA ALA A 371 -5.70 22.76 -3.38
C ALA A 371 -5.62 21.87 -4.64
N GLY A 372 -5.33 20.59 -4.47
CA GLY A 372 -5.11 19.61 -5.53
C GLY A 372 -3.65 19.46 -5.97
N ASP A 373 -2.74 20.34 -5.55
CA ASP A 373 -1.32 20.22 -5.89
C ASP A 373 -0.64 19.07 -5.14
N ILE A 374 0.30 18.45 -5.84
CA ILE A 374 1.29 17.54 -5.27
C ILE A 374 2.65 18.21 -5.38
N VAL A 375 3.28 18.45 -4.23
CA VAL A 375 4.53 19.22 -4.13
C VAL A 375 5.52 18.54 -3.20
N ALA A 376 6.79 18.88 -3.34
CA ALA A 376 7.85 18.45 -2.45
C ALA A 376 8.31 19.62 -1.57
N LEU A 377 8.37 19.39 -0.25
CA LEU A 377 8.81 20.36 0.74
C LEU A 377 10.18 19.95 1.26
N ALA A 378 11.14 20.86 1.23
CA ALA A 378 12.46 20.62 1.78
C ALA A 378 12.65 21.34 3.11
N GLY A 379 13.38 20.71 4.03
CA GLY A 379 13.79 21.32 5.30
C GLY A 379 12.79 21.18 6.46
N LEU A 380 11.77 20.34 6.33
CA LEU A 380 10.92 19.96 7.47
C LEU A 380 11.71 19.03 8.40
N LYS A 381 11.58 19.23 9.73
CA LYS A 381 12.44 18.56 10.70
C LYS A 381 11.81 17.34 11.37
N ASP A 382 10.56 17.46 11.77
CA ASP A 382 9.87 16.48 12.61
C ASP A 382 8.66 15.82 11.92
N VAL A 383 8.58 15.89 10.60
CA VAL A 383 7.49 15.30 9.82
C VAL A 383 7.78 13.84 9.51
N ARG A 384 6.76 13.00 9.64
CA ARG A 384 6.77 11.60 9.20
C ARG A 384 5.69 11.35 8.16
N THR A 385 5.84 10.26 7.46
CA THR A 385 4.82 9.81 6.51
C THR A 385 3.48 9.60 7.23
N GLY A 386 2.41 10.16 6.67
CA GLY A 386 1.07 10.13 7.25
C GLY A 386 0.72 11.34 8.12
N ASP A 387 1.69 12.20 8.43
CA ASP A 387 1.43 13.40 9.22
C ASP A 387 0.59 14.42 8.43
N THR A 388 -0.27 15.12 9.14
CA THR A 388 -1.05 16.24 8.61
C THR A 388 -0.39 17.56 8.97
N LEU A 389 -0.21 18.41 7.96
CA LEU A 389 0.24 19.80 8.11
C LEU A 389 -0.94 20.72 7.80
N CYS A 390 -1.21 21.68 8.67
CA CYS A 390 -2.37 22.54 8.53
C CYS A 390 -2.12 23.97 9.00
N ASP A 391 -3.09 24.85 8.72
CA ASP A 391 -3.14 26.19 9.29
C ASP A 391 -3.30 26.09 10.83
N PRO A 392 -2.41 26.68 11.63
CA PRO A 392 -2.55 26.68 13.09
C PRO A 392 -3.87 27.29 13.59
N ALA A 393 -4.48 28.18 12.82
CA ALA A 393 -5.76 28.81 13.17
C ALA A 393 -6.98 27.94 12.90
N LYS A 394 -6.84 26.94 12.00
CA LYS A 394 -7.91 26.00 11.60
C LYS A 394 -7.36 24.57 11.61
N PRO A 395 -7.03 24.02 12.79
CA PRO A 395 -6.37 22.73 12.88
C PRO A 395 -7.28 21.58 12.42
N VAL A 396 -6.68 20.60 11.79
CA VAL A 396 -7.34 19.36 11.37
C VAL A 396 -6.31 18.24 11.35
N ILE A 397 -6.71 17.02 11.73
CA ILE A 397 -5.97 15.79 11.47
C ILE A 397 -6.75 15.05 10.39
N LEU A 398 -6.15 14.87 9.23
CA LEU A 398 -6.73 14.07 8.16
C LEU A 398 -6.71 12.60 8.56
N GLU A 399 -7.59 11.79 7.95
CA GLU A 399 -7.65 10.36 8.21
C GLU A 399 -6.26 9.71 8.14
N GLN A 400 -5.90 9.00 9.21
CA GLN A 400 -4.59 8.37 9.32
C GLN A 400 -4.50 7.10 8.47
N MET A 401 -3.35 6.89 7.87
CA MET A 401 -3.04 5.64 7.22
C MET A 401 -2.73 4.56 8.27
N VAL A 402 -3.37 3.39 8.13
CA VAL A 402 -3.07 2.23 8.96
C VAL A 402 -1.95 1.43 8.28
N PHE A 403 -0.86 1.24 9.00
CA PHE A 403 0.30 0.52 8.50
C PHE A 403 0.32 -0.91 9.05
N PRO A 404 0.57 -1.93 8.19
CA PRO A 404 0.67 -3.31 8.65
C PRO A 404 1.90 -3.50 9.56
N GLU A 405 1.79 -4.41 10.50
CA GLU A 405 2.90 -4.78 11.37
C GLU A 405 3.92 -5.63 10.61
N PRO A 406 5.23 -5.38 10.81
CA PRO A 406 6.27 -6.19 10.20
C PRO A 406 6.22 -7.65 10.66
N VAL A 407 6.53 -8.57 9.75
CA VAL A 407 6.42 -10.01 9.98
C VAL A 407 7.77 -10.75 9.98
N ILE A 408 8.84 -10.08 9.52
CA ILE A 408 10.19 -10.65 9.46
C ILE A 408 11.19 -9.75 10.17
N THR A 409 12.21 -10.34 10.78
CA THR A 409 13.27 -9.64 11.51
C THR A 409 14.64 -10.11 11.08
N ILE A 410 15.61 -9.21 11.07
CA ILE A 410 17.04 -9.52 10.96
C ILE A 410 17.82 -8.75 12.03
N ALA A 411 18.91 -9.32 12.51
CA ALA A 411 19.87 -8.62 13.34
C ALA A 411 20.94 -7.96 12.46
N ILE A 412 21.34 -6.73 12.80
CA ILE A 412 22.43 -6.02 12.15
C ILE A 412 23.49 -5.61 13.17
N GLU A 413 24.74 -5.90 12.87
CA GLU A 413 25.88 -5.60 13.74
C GLU A 413 26.93 -4.82 12.95
N PRO A 414 27.20 -3.54 13.30
CA PRO A 414 28.22 -2.75 12.65
C PRO A 414 29.61 -3.33 12.92
N LYS A 415 30.49 -3.32 11.91
CA LYS A 415 31.85 -3.86 12.04
C LYS A 415 32.79 -2.96 12.85
N THR A 416 32.59 -1.65 12.80
CA THR A 416 33.45 -0.66 13.50
C THR A 416 32.61 0.35 14.29
N LYS A 417 33.26 1.10 15.20
CA LYS A 417 32.60 2.22 15.90
C LYS A 417 32.11 3.32 14.95
N ALA A 418 32.86 3.60 13.89
CA ALA A 418 32.46 4.57 12.88
C ALA A 418 31.22 4.09 12.12
N ASP A 419 31.10 2.78 11.84
CA ASP A 419 29.91 2.20 11.23
C ASP A 419 28.71 2.26 12.18
N GLN A 420 28.91 2.14 13.48
CA GLN A 420 27.83 2.24 14.46
C GLN A 420 27.17 3.63 14.48
N GLU A 421 27.98 4.70 14.42
CA GLU A 421 27.46 6.07 14.35
C GLU A 421 26.71 6.32 13.06
N LYS A 422 27.29 5.90 11.91
CA LYS A 422 26.63 5.99 10.61
C LYS A 422 25.34 5.17 10.56
N LEU A 423 25.35 3.95 11.12
CA LEU A 423 24.20 3.07 11.18
C LEU A 423 23.02 3.72 11.93
N GLY A 424 23.27 4.33 13.11
CA GLY A 424 22.23 4.99 13.88
C GLY A 424 21.55 6.11 13.10
N VAL A 425 22.32 6.96 12.41
CA VAL A 425 21.79 8.03 11.57
C VAL A 425 21.01 7.48 10.39
N ALA A 426 21.59 6.51 9.69
CA ALA A 426 20.97 5.91 8.50
C ALA A 426 19.65 5.21 8.85
N LEU A 427 19.63 4.42 9.92
CA LEU A 427 18.42 3.72 10.37
C LEU A 427 17.31 4.68 10.80
N SER A 428 17.65 5.80 11.44
CA SER A 428 16.68 6.83 11.80
C SER A 428 16.02 7.45 10.56
N LYS A 429 16.80 7.70 9.51
CA LYS A 429 16.29 8.18 8.23
C LYS A 429 15.40 7.16 7.52
N LEU A 430 15.86 5.92 7.39
CA LEU A 430 15.10 4.84 6.75
C LEU A 430 13.77 4.55 7.48
N ALA A 431 13.77 4.61 8.82
CA ALA A 431 12.54 4.44 9.61
C ALA A 431 11.57 5.63 9.49
N ALA A 432 12.09 6.84 9.25
CA ALA A 432 11.27 8.02 8.98
C ALA A 432 10.63 7.98 7.59
N GLU A 433 11.34 7.42 6.61
CA GLU A 433 10.86 7.24 5.24
C GLU A 433 9.78 6.16 5.14
N ASP A 434 9.93 5.08 5.92
CA ASP A 434 9.13 3.87 5.77
C ASP A 434 8.59 3.37 7.12
N PRO A 435 7.32 3.67 7.46
CA PRO A 435 6.69 3.23 8.70
C PRO A 435 6.55 1.70 8.86
N SER A 436 6.63 0.92 7.79
CA SER A 436 6.65 -0.56 7.87
C SER A 436 8.03 -1.11 8.17
N PHE A 437 9.06 -0.28 8.06
CA PHE A 437 10.40 -0.60 8.48
C PHE A 437 10.63 -0.11 9.91
N ARG A 438 10.81 -1.03 10.83
CA ARG A 438 11.02 -0.70 12.26
C ARG A 438 12.39 -1.13 12.74
N VAL A 439 12.95 -0.33 13.61
CA VAL A 439 14.24 -0.57 14.25
C VAL A 439 14.03 -0.65 15.76
N SER A 440 14.57 -1.66 16.38
CA SER A 440 14.59 -1.83 17.82
C SER A 440 15.95 -2.35 18.28
N THR A 441 16.27 -2.12 19.55
CA THR A 441 17.45 -2.74 20.17
C THR A 441 16.98 -3.85 21.08
N ASP A 442 17.54 -5.02 20.91
CA ASP A 442 17.33 -6.14 21.84
C ASP A 442 18.02 -5.79 23.17
N THR A 443 17.24 -5.77 24.24
CA THR A 443 17.71 -5.37 25.58
C THR A 443 18.64 -6.39 26.21
N GLU A 444 18.58 -7.66 25.81
CA GLU A 444 19.41 -8.73 26.35
C GLU A 444 20.73 -8.85 25.59
N SER A 445 20.67 -8.91 24.26
CA SER A 445 21.87 -9.05 23.43
C SER A 445 22.53 -7.72 23.06
N GLY A 446 21.83 -6.59 23.19
CA GLY A 446 22.29 -5.28 22.73
C GLY A 446 22.32 -5.14 21.20
N GLN A 447 21.83 -6.15 20.46
CA GLN A 447 21.82 -6.14 19.00
C GLN A 447 20.75 -5.19 18.45
N THR A 448 21.06 -4.57 17.32
CA THR A 448 20.07 -3.81 16.55
C THR A 448 19.27 -4.75 15.69
N ILE A 449 17.94 -4.73 15.86
CA ILE A 449 16.98 -5.56 15.14
C ILE A 449 16.23 -4.72 14.11
N LEU A 450 16.27 -5.14 12.87
CA LEU A 450 15.51 -4.56 11.76
C LEU A 450 14.27 -5.42 11.51
N LYS A 451 13.11 -4.80 11.37
CA LYS A 451 11.83 -5.45 11.12
C LYS A 451 11.24 -4.96 9.82
N GLY A 452 10.71 -5.86 9.00
CA GLY A 452 10.15 -5.55 7.69
C GLY A 452 9.03 -6.49 7.25
N MET A 453 8.48 -6.21 6.07
CA MET A 453 7.33 -6.93 5.52
C MET A 453 7.70 -8.21 4.77
N GLY A 454 8.96 -8.35 4.34
CA GLY A 454 9.45 -9.50 3.60
C GLY A 454 10.96 -9.50 3.43
N GLU A 455 11.51 -10.60 2.91
CA GLU A 455 12.97 -10.73 2.68
C GLU A 455 13.47 -9.64 1.74
N LEU A 456 12.79 -9.43 0.61
CA LEU A 456 13.17 -8.42 -0.37
C LEU A 456 13.15 -7.01 0.23
N HIS A 457 12.16 -6.70 1.07
CA HIS A 457 12.08 -5.42 1.75
C HIS A 457 13.32 -5.16 2.61
N LEU A 458 13.72 -6.12 3.45
CA LEU A 458 14.90 -6.00 4.31
C LEU A 458 16.20 -6.01 3.50
N ASP A 459 16.32 -6.84 2.47
CA ASP A 459 17.47 -6.88 1.57
C ASP A 459 17.75 -5.52 0.92
N ILE A 460 16.70 -4.84 0.47
CA ILE A 460 16.82 -3.52 -0.13
C ILE A 460 17.25 -2.49 0.91
N LYS A 461 16.68 -2.50 2.12
CA LYS A 461 17.10 -1.59 3.21
C LYS A 461 18.57 -1.80 3.57
N VAL A 462 19.04 -3.05 3.66
CA VAL A 462 20.45 -3.39 3.90
C VAL A 462 21.34 -2.92 2.75
N ASP A 463 20.89 -3.09 1.51
CA ASP A 463 21.64 -2.63 0.34
C ASP A 463 21.77 -1.10 0.31
N ILE A 464 20.72 -0.37 0.65
CA ILE A 464 20.77 1.10 0.82
C ILE A 464 21.76 1.49 1.92
N LEU A 465 21.76 0.80 3.07
CA LEU A 465 22.74 1.05 4.13
C LEU A 465 24.18 0.92 3.63
N ARG A 466 24.47 -0.11 2.83
CA ARG A 466 25.80 -0.35 2.28
C ARG A 466 26.19 0.65 1.19
N ARG A 467 25.33 0.85 0.19
CA ARG A 467 25.66 1.65 -1.01
C ARG A 467 25.52 3.15 -0.75
N THR A 468 24.42 3.58 -0.14
CA THR A 468 24.14 5.00 0.07
C THR A 468 24.81 5.55 1.31
N TYR A 469 24.65 4.87 2.44
CA TYR A 469 25.17 5.34 3.73
C TYR A 469 26.57 4.84 4.05
N LYS A 470 27.15 3.97 3.20
CA LYS A 470 28.51 3.42 3.38
C LYS A 470 28.72 2.78 4.76
N VAL A 471 27.72 2.04 5.23
CA VAL A 471 27.79 1.27 6.48
C VAL A 471 28.23 -0.15 6.18
N ASP A 472 29.31 -0.61 6.83
CA ASP A 472 29.73 -2.01 6.79
C ASP A 472 29.24 -2.73 8.05
N ALA A 473 28.44 -3.76 7.86
CA ALA A 473 27.77 -4.48 8.92
C ALA A 473 27.60 -5.98 8.60
N ASN A 474 27.60 -6.81 9.65
CA ASN A 474 27.21 -8.20 9.57
C ASN A 474 25.68 -8.30 9.70
N ILE A 475 25.08 -9.12 8.86
CA ILE A 475 23.64 -9.35 8.83
C ILE A 475 23.37 -10.77 9.30
N GLY A 476 22.51 -10.90 10.31
CA GLY A 476 22.00 -12.18 10.78
C GLY A 476 21.01 -12.82 9.80
N ALA A 477 20.77 -14.12 9.94
CA ALA A 477 19.77 -14.81 9.14
C ALA A 477 18.35 -14.27 9.45
N PRO A 478 17.45 -14.22 8.44
CA PRO A 478 16.06 -13.83 8.64
C PRO A 478 15.37 -14.71 9.69
N GLN A 479 14.58 -14.07 10.52
CA GLN A 479 13.80 -14.74 11.57
C GLN A 479 12.34 -14.27 11.53
N VAL A 480 11.45 -15.18 11.92
CA VAL A 480 10.03 -14.91 11.98
C VAL A 480 9.68 -14.11 13.22
N ALA A 481 8.82 -13.12 13.07
CA ALA A 481 8.23 -12.40 14.18
C ALA A 481 7.06 -13.19 14.76
N TYR A 482 7.36 -14.12 15.67
CA TYR A 482 6.34 -14.87 16.41
C TYR A 482 5.53 -13.96 17.32
N ARG A 483 4.34 -14.43 17.69
CA ARG A 483 3.45 -13.81 18.69
C ARG A 483 2.98 -14.87 19.68
N GLU A 484 2.38 -14.43 20.76
CA GLU A 484 1.75 -15.30 21.75
C GLU A 484 0.31 -14.85 21.99
N THR A 485 -0.56 -15.81 22.36
CA THR A 485 -1.94 -15.53 22.73
C THR A 485 -2.47 -16.56 23.72
N LEU A 486 -3.67 -16.32 24.25
CA LEU A 486 -4.40 -17.28 25.07
C LEU A 486 -5.31 -18.16 24.23
N THR A 487 -5.57 -19.37 24.72
CA THR A 487 -6.52 -20.31 24.09
C THR A 487 -7.81 -20.48 24.85
N LYS A 488 -7.85 -20.14 26.15
CA LYS A 488 -9.03 -20.31 27.01
C LYS A 488 -9.16 -19.19 28.03
N PRO A 489 -10.40 -18.89 28.46
CA PRO A 489 -10.63 -17.93 29.53
C PRO A 489 -10.03 -18.41 30.86
N VAL A 490 -9.60 -17.44 31.67
CA VAL A 490 -9.06 -17.68 33.02
C VAL A 490 -9.42 -16.54 33.96
N ASP A 491 -9.71 -16.90 35.20
CA ASP A 491 -9.89 -15.95 36.30
C ASP A 491 -8.66 -15.99 37.21
N VAL A 492 -8.14 -14.81 37.55
CA VAL A 492 -6.97 -14.65 38.42
C VAL A 492 -7.30 -13.65 39.50
N ASP A 493 -6.99 -14.01 40.74
CA ASP A 493 -7.09 -13.17 41.93
C ASP A 493 -5.69 -13.07 42.55
N TYR A 494 -5.08 -11.91 42.46
CA TYR A 494 -3.70 -11.71 42.89
C TYR A 494 -3.58 -10.57 43.88
N THR A 495 -2.83 -10.81 44.98
CA THR A 495 -2.55 -9.82 46.02
C THR A 495 -1.04 -9.57 46.08
N HIS A 496 -0.66 -8.33 45.79
CA HIS A 496 0.70 -7.85 46.06
C HIS A 496 0.76 -7.22 47.47
N LYS A 497 1.60 -7.76 48.34
CA LYS A 497 1.82 -7.26 49.67
C LYS A 497 3.32 -7.28 50.00
N LYS A 498 3.88 -6.13 50.30
CA LYS A 498 5.27 -5.99 50.72
C LYS A 498 5.35 -5.05 51.88
N GLN A 499 5.97 -5.50 52.96
CA GLN A 499 6.28 -4.68 54.14
C GLN A 499 7.80 -4.63 54.35
N THR A 500 8.38 -3.46 54.23
CA THR A 500 9.80 -3.21 54.48
C THR A 500 9.87 -1.94 55.29
N GLY A 501 10.18 -2.01 56.62
CA GLY A 501 10.54 -0.93 57.56
C GLY A 501 10.18 0.53 57.22
N GLY A 502 9.01 0.82 56.71
CA GLY A 502 8.48 2.10 56.24
C GLY A 502 7.09 1.94 55.67
N THR A 503 6.67 2.78 54.71
CA THR A 503 5.41 2.66 54.02
C THR A 503 5.41 1.36 53.21
N GLY A 504 4.42 0.47 53.46
CA GLY A 504 4.27 -0.81 52.75
C GLY A 504 3.75 -0.66 51.32
N GLN A 505 3.57 -1.78 50.64
CA GLN A 505 2.88 -1.83 49.35
C GLN A 505 1.75 -2.85 49.45
N PHE A 506 0.56 -2.46 49.00
CA PHE A 506 -0.61 -3.35 48.94
C PHE A 506 -1.45 -3.05 47.74
N ALA A 507 -1.76 -4.07 46.96
CA ALA A 507 -2.76 -4.02 45.90
C ALA A 507 -3.31 -5.44 45.64
N ARG A 508 -4.63 -5.55 45.55
CA ARG A 508 -5.30 -6.79 45.09
C ARG A 508 -6.07 -6.49 43.86
N VAL A 509 -5.90 -7.33 42.84
CA VAL A 509 -6.64 -7.26 41.57
C VAL A 509 -7.23 -8.62 41.25
N LYS A 510 -8.46 -8.61 40.76
CA LYS A 510 -9.11 -9.80 40.23
C LYS A 510 -9.47 -9.55 38.76
N PHE A 511 -8.90 -10.37 37.88
CA PHE A 511 -9.09 -10.27 36.44
C PHE A 511 -9.89 -11.47 35.92
N HIS A 512 -10.77 -11.17 34.96
CA HIS A 512 -11.24 -12.14 33.98
C HIS A 512 -10.47 -11.88 32.67
N VAL A 513 -9.72 -12.88 32.22
CA VAL A 513 -8.88 -12.80 31.04
C VAL A 513 -9.36 -13.81 30.02
N GLU A 514 -9.64 -13.39 28.81
CA GLU A 514 -10.15 -14.23 27.76
C GLU A 514 -9.48 -13.96 26.41
N PRO A 515 -9.45 -14.94 25.47
CA PRO A 515 -9.03 -14.69 24.10
C PRO A 515 -9.91 -13.63 23.45
N ASN A 516 -9.30 -12.72 22.71
CA ASN A 516 -10.02 -11.79 21.86
C ASN A 516 -10.09 -12.32 20.42
N GLU A 517 -10.92 -11.70 19.58
CA GLU A 517 -11.00 -12.05 18.17
C GLU A 517 -9.63 -11.92 17.48
N PRO A 518 -9.27 -12.83 16.58
CA PRO A 518 -8.00 -12.74 15.85
C PRO A 518 -7.84 -11.39 15.15
N GLY A 519 -6.72 -10.72 15.41
CA GLY A 519 -6.42 -9.40 14.85
C GLY A 519 -7.03 -8.22 15.62
N ALA A 520 -7.84 -8.44 16.66
CA ALA A 520 -8.48 -7.38 17.45
C ALA A 520 -7.51 -6.72 18.47
N GLY A 521 -6.36 -7.35 18.73
CA GLY A 521 -5.36 -6.84 19.65
C GLY A 521 -5.75 -6.95 21.12
N PHE A 522 -5.12 -6.10 21.94
CA PHE A 522 -5.36 -6.04 23.37
C PHE A 522 -6.52 -5.10 23.71
N ALA A 523 -7.42 -5.57 24.58
CA ALA A 523 -8.50 -4.76 25.12
C ALA A 523 -8.51 -4.84 26.67
N PHE A 524 -8.73 -3.71 27.32
CA PHE A 524 -8.88 -3.62 28.77
C PHE A 524 -10.18 -2.88 29.13
N GLU A 525 -10.92 -3.44 30.05
CA GLU A 525 -12.15 -2.84 30.57
C GLU A 525 -12.18 -2.98 32.10
N SER A 526 -12.58 -1.91 32.81
CA SER A 526 -12.82 -1.94 34.25
C SER A 526 -14.31 -2.12 34.52
N LYS A 527 -14.66 -3.20 35.22
CA LYS A 527 -16.01 -3.50 35.71
C LYS A 527 -16.17 -3.32 37.21
N ILE A 528 -15.31 -2.51 37.82
CA ILE A 528 -15.34 -2.25 39.26
C ILE A 528 -16.64 -1.59 39.66
N VAL A 529 -17.30 -2.15 40.67
CA VAL A 529 -18.49 -1.63 41.31
C VAL A 529 -18.19 -1.31 42.78
N GLY A 530 -18.74 -0.22 43.32
CA GLY A 530 -18.60 0.13 44.73
C GLY A 530 -17.23 0.66 45.19
N GLY A 531 -16.34 1.00 44.25
CA GLY A 531 -15.04 1.60 44.58
C GLY A 531 -14.03 0.61 45.16
N ALA A 532 -14.15 -0.68 44.93
CA ALA A 532 -13.21 -1.72 45.38
C ALA A 532 -11.78 -1.46 44.92
N VAL A 533 -11.60 -0.85 43.78
CA VAL A 533 -10.35 -0.24 43.31
C VAL A 533 -10.64 1.22 42.99
N PRO A 534 -10.01 2.19 43.68
CA PRO A 534 -10.14 3.60 43.38
C PRO A 534 -9.81 3.95 41.94
N LYS A 535 -10.56 4.86 41.34
CA LYS A 535 -10.37 5.26 39.93
C LYS A 535 -8.98 5.74 39.60
N GLU A 536 -8.30 6.37 40.57
CA GLU A 536 -6.92 6.89 40.47
C GLU A 536 -5.88 5.77 40.27
N TYR A 537 -6.17 4.52 40.65
CA TYR A 537 -5.26 3.38 40.51
C TYR A 537 -5.51 2.55 39.23
N ILE A 538 -6.65 2.74 38.54
CA ILE A 538 -6.97 2.01 37.30
C ILE A 538 -5.94 2.28 36.20
N PRO A 539 -5.42 3.49 35.96
CA PRO A 539 -4.31 3.71 35.02
C PRO A 539 -3.05 2.92 35.38
N GLY A 540 -2.76 2.71 36.66
CA GLY A 540 -1.67 1.83 37.10
C GLY A 540 -1.90 0.37 36.77
N VAL A 541 -3.16 -0.11 36.90
CA VAL A 541 -3.56 -1.45 36.47
C VAL A 541 -3.32 -1.63 34.97
N GLN A 542 -3.83 -0.73 34.14
CA GLN A 542 -3.64 -0.78 32.70
C GLN A 542 -2.18 -0.77 32.30
N LYS A 543 -1.37 0.11 32.87
CA LYS A 543 0.08 0.18 32.64
C LYS A 543 0.80 -1.13 33.02
N GLY A 544 0.39 -1.76 34.10
CA GLY A 544 0.90 -3.07 34.52
C GLY A 544 0.60 -4.16 33.49
N LEU A 545 -0.63 -4.21 32.98
CA LEU A 545 -1.02 -5.14 31.93
C LEU A 545 -0.24 -4.90 30.62
N GLU A 546 -0.19 -3.67 30.17
CA GLU A 546 0.51 -3.30 28.93
C GLU A 546 2.01 -3.60 29.00
N SER A 547 2.63 -3.53 30.16
CA SER A 547 4.05 -3.86 30.34
C SER A 547 4.38 -5.33 30.08
N VAL A 548 3.39 -6.24 30.15
CA VAL A 548 3.56 -7.68 29.91
C VAL A 548 3.36 -8.01 28.43
N LEU A 549 2.62 -7.18 27.67
CA LEU A 549 2.31 -7.45 26.27
C LEU A 549 3.56 -7.56 25.39
N GLY A 550 4.64 -6.90 25.72
CA GLY A 550 5.89 -6.93 24.95
C GLY A 550 6.64 -8.25 25.03
N ALA A 551 6.44 -9.04 26.08
CA ALA A 551 7.13 -10.30 26.31
C ALA A 551 6.23 -11.30 27.05
N GLY A 552 5.71 -12.27 26.31
CA GLY A 552 4.85 -13.33 26.82
C GLY A 552 5.59 -14.41 27.61
N THR A 553 4.85 -15.40 28.10
CA THR A 553 5.34 -16.44 29.01
C THR A 553 5.76 -17.75 28.32
N VAL A 554 5.53 -17.89 27.02
CA VAL A 554 5.88 -19.11 26.27
C VAL A 554 7.33 -19.09 25.79
N ALA A 555 7.71 -18.04 25.09
CA ALA A 555 9.06 -17.85 24.54
C ALA A 555 9.49 -16.37 24.49
N GLY A 556 8.79 -15.50 25.20
CA GLY A 556 9.12 -14.07 25.31
C GLY A 556 8.66 -13.21 24.12
N PHE A 557 7.80 -13.71 23.25
CA PHE A 557 7.27 -12.93 22.13
C PHE A 557 6.08 -12.05 22.56
N PRO A 558 5.78 -11.00 21.79
CA PRO A 558 4.65 -10.11 22.09
C PRO A 558 3.31 -10.86 22.15
N VAL A 559 2.51 -10.51 23.16
CA VAL A 559 1.15 -11.08 23.36
C VAL A 559 0.13 -10.26 22.59
N VAL A 560 -0.74 -10.92 21.86
CA VAL A 560 -1.80 -10.31 21.05
C VAL A 560 -3.15 -10.99 21.31
N ASP A 561 -4.23 -10.32 20.93
CA ASP A 561 -5.60 -10.87 20.91
C ASP A 561 -6.06 -11.39 22.28
N VAL A 562 -5.91 -10.56 23.30
CA VAL A 562 -6.32 -10.83 24.67
C VAL A 562 -7.19 -9.70 25.21
N LYS A 563 -8.29 -10.06 25.84
CA LYS A 563 -9.19 -9.14 26.54
C LYS A 563 -9.08 -9.35 28.06
N VAL A 564 -8.89 -8.29 28.80
CA VAL A 564 -8.80 -8.28 30.26
C VAL A 564 -9.89 -7.42 30.86
N GLU A 565 -10.64 -7.99 31.79
CA GLU A 565 -11.63 -7.30 32.59
C GLU A 565 -11.18 -7.25 34.05
N LEU A 566 -11.08 -6.05 34.61
CA LEU A 566 -10.86 -5.85 36.05
C LEU A 566 -12.24 -5.94 36.73
N VAL A 567 -12.50 -7.06 37.41
CA VAL A 567 -13.83 -7.37 37.96
C VAL A 567 -13.96 -7.06 39.45
N ASP A 568 -12.85 -7.14 40.20
CA ASP A 568 -12.81 -6.86 41.63
C ASP A 568 -11.37 -6.50 42.08
N GLY A 569 -11.21 -6.11 43.30
CA GLY A 569 -9.93 -5.82 43.91
C GLY A 569 -10.05 -5.34 45.36
N ALA A 570 -8.93 -4.93 45.93
CA ALA A 570 -8.88 -4.28 47.22
C ALA A 570 -7.69 -3.33 47.31
N TYR A 571 -7.83 -2.32 48.12
CA TYR A 571 -6.77 -1.36 48.43
C TYR A 571 -6.61 -1.17 49.92
N HIS A 572 -5.50 -0.58 50.33
CA HIS A 572 -5.21 -0.17 51.69
C HIS A 572 -4.99 1.34 51.73
N GLU A 573 -5.60 2.04 52.66
CA GLU A 573 -5.60 3.52 52.73
C GLU A 573 -4.20 4.15 52.74
N VAL A 574 -3.20 3.46 53.30
CA VAL A 574 -1.84 3.97 53.48
C VAL A 574 -0.84 3.31 52.50
N ASP A 575 -1.00 2.00 52.24
CA ASP A 575 0.02 1.19 51.51
C ASP A 575 -0.31 0.99 50.03
N SER A 576 -1.42 1.50 49.56
CA SER A 576 -1.78 1.42 48.13
C SER A 576 -1.27 2.62 47.35
N SER A 577 -0.84 2.34 46.12
CA SER A 577 -0.36 3.34 45.16
C SER A 577 -0.59 2.83 43.73
N ALA A 578 -0.54 3.72 42.76
CA ALA A 578 -0.57 3.33 41.33
C ALA A 578 0.54 2.31 41.00
N LEU A 579 1.73 2.46 41.59
CA LEU A 579 2.84 1.52 41.43
C LEU A 579 2.53 0.13 42.01
N ALA A 580 1.89 0.06 43.19
CA ALA A 580 1.52 -1.21 43.81
C ALA A 580 0.50 -1.97 42.90
N PHE A 581 -0.47 -1.26 42.33
CA PHE A 581 -1.40 -1.82 41.38
C PHE A 581 -0.76 -2.18 40.04
N GLU A 582 0.23 -1.44 39.57
CA GLU A 582 1.02 -1.80 38.38
C GLU A 582 1.75 -3.14 38.59
N ILE A 583 2.42 -3.30 39.75
CA ILE A 583 3.13 -4.54 40.08
C ILE A 583 2.17 -5.74 40.23
N ALA A 584 1.06 -5.54 40.96
CA ALA A 584 0.04 -6.57 41.16
C ALA A 584 -0.56 -7.01 39.81
N SER A 585 -0.89 -6.08 38.93
CA SER A 585 -1.48 -6.34 37.63
C SER A 585 -0.51 -7.06 36.69
N ARG A 586 0.76 -6.70 36.72
CA ARG A 586 1.82 -7.37 35.97
C ARG A 586 1.95 -8.85 36.37
N ALA A 587 1.99 -9.11 37.66
CA ALA A 587 2.09 -10.47 38.18
C ALA A 587 0.83 -11.28 37.91
N ALA A 588 -0.36 -10.70 38.12
CA ALA A 588 -1.63 -11.33 37.85
C ALA A 588 -1.80 -11.69 36.35
N PHE A 589 -1.39 -10.81 35.47
CA PHE A 589 -1.50 -11.07 34.02
C PHE A 589 -0.53 -12.18 33.55
N ARG A 590 0.69 -12.21 34.08
CA ARG A 590 1.61 -13.34 33.82
C ARG A 590 1.05 -14.66 34.32
N GLU A 591 0.44 -14.70 35.47
CA GLU A 591 -0.24 -15.89 36.00
C GLU A 591 -1.42 -16.29 35.10
N ALA A 592 -2.19 -15.32 34.62
CA ALA A 592 -3.30 -15.56 33.68
C ALA A 592 -2.80 -16.17 32.37
N LEU A 593 -1.72 -15.65 31.79
CA LEU A 593 -1.12 -16.19 30.58
C LEU A 593 -0.66 -17.65 30.78
N GLN A 594 -0.05 -17.98 31.89
CA GLN A 594 0.38 -19.35 32.20
C GLN A 594 -0.80 -20.30 32.35
N LYS A 595 -1.85 -19.91 33.07
CA LYS A 595 -3.06 -20.73 33.30
C LYS A 595 -4.01 -20.80 32.12
N GLY A 596 -4.03 -19.77 31.28
CA GLY A 596 -4.92 -19.64 30.13
C GLY A 596 -4.51 -20.43 28.88
N GLY A 597 -3.50 -21.28 28.99
CA GLY A 597 -3.01 -22.07 27.88
C GLY A 597 -2.40 -21.20 26.79
N ALA A 598 -1.41 -20.38 27.16
CA ALA A 598 -0.69 -19.55 26.21
C ALA A 598 0.01 -20.39 25.13
N VAL A 599 -0.08 -19.93 23.88
CA VAL A 599 0.48 -20.61 22.70
C VAL A 599 1.23 -19.63 21.82
N LEU A 600 2.17 -20.15 21.02
CA LEU A 600 2.86 -19.41 19.99
C LEU A 600 1.98 -19.27 18.73
N LEU A 601 2.05 -18.11 18.12
CA LEU A 601 1.47 -17.81 16.81
C LEU A 601 2.59 -17.56 15.81
N GLU A 602 2.40 -18.05 14.59
CA GLU A 602 3.27 -17.79 13.46
C GLU A 602 2.52 -17.09 12.31
N PRO A 603 3.20 -16.23 11.53
CA PRO A 603 2.59 -15.61 10.36
C PRO A 603 2.41 -16.64 9.26
N ILE A 604 1.20 -16.68 8.70
CA ILE A 604 0.83 -17.49 7.55
C ILE A 604 0.77 -16.60 6.32
N MET A 605 1.46 -17.02 5.27
CA MET A 605 1.53 -16.32 4.00
C MET A 605 0.56 -16.95 3.00
N LYS A 606 -0.17 -16.09 2.28
CA LYS A 606 -0.90 -16.47 1.09
C LYS A 606 0.09 -16.54 -0.06
N VAL A 607 0.32 -17.73 -0.57
CA VAL A 607 1.29 -18.01 -1.64
C VAL A 607 0.57 -18.38 -2.91
N GLU A 608 0.95 -17.77 -4.01
CA GLU A 608 0.53 -18.15 -5.35
C GLU A 608 1.75 -18.50 -6.20
N VAL A 609 1.74 -19.69 -6.80
CA VAL A 609 2.79 -20.13 -7.70
C VAL A 609 2.22 -20.27 -9.11
N VAL A 610 2.82 -19.58 -10.05
CA VAL A 610 2.49 -19.68 -11.49
C VAL A 610 3.55 -20.55 -12.16
N THR A 611 3.14 -21.66 -12.72
CA THR A 611 4.05 -22.68 -13.26
C THR A 611 3.50 -23.32 -14.53
N PRO A 612 4.37 -23.75 -15.46
CA PRO A 612 3.96 -24.67 -16.51
C PRO A 612 3.36 -25.95 -15.93
N GLU A 613 2.42 -26.56 -16.63
CA GLU A 613 1.69 -27.76 -16.20
C GLU A 613 2.61 -28.90 -15.74
N GLU A 614 3.71 -29.11 -16.44
CA GLU A 614 4.69 -30.17 -16.17
C GLU A 614 5.33 -30.10 -14.75
N TYR A 615 5.37 -28.91 -14.12
CA TYR A 615 5.95 -28.70 -12.78
C TYR A 615 4.89 -28.58 -11.68
N THR A 616 3.61 -28.62 -11.99
CA THR A 616 2.52 -28.44 -11.00
C THR A 616 2.60 -29.43 -9.87
N GLY A 617 2.84 -30.71 -10.17
CA GLY A 617 3.00 -31.75 -9.18
C GLY A 617 4.19 -31.50 -8.22
N SER A 618 5.31 -31.04 -8.78
CA SER A 618 6.51 -30.67 -8.00
C SER A 618 6.26 -29.48 -7.10
N VAL A 619 5.54 -28.45 -7.58
CA VAL A 619 5.14 -27.28 -6.80
C VAL A 619 4.26 -27.67 -5.62
N ILE A 620 3.22 -28.46 -5.87
CA ILE A 620 2.31 -28.93 -4.81
C ILE A 620 3.05 -29.78 -3.78
N GLY A 621 3.90 -30.71 -4.23
CA GLY A 621 4.69 -31.56 -3.36
C GLY A 621 5.64 -30.74 -2.47
N ASP A 622 6.32 -29.76 -3.02
CA ASP A 622 7.22 -28.88 -2.25
C ASP A 622 6.46 -27.99 -1.27
N LEU A 623 5.35 -27.38 -1.67
CA LEU A 623 4.52 -26.57 -0.75
C LEU A 623 3.95 -27.41 0.40
N ASN A 624 3.52 -28.64 0.14
CA ASN A 624 3.08 -29.55 1.19
C ASN A 624 4.22 -29.90 2.17
N SER A 625 5.44 -30.10 1.66
CA SER A 625 6.62 -30.35 2.52
C SER A 625 6.97 -29.16 3.41
N ARG A 626 6.54 -27.96 3.03
CA ARG A 626 6.69 -26.72 3.78
C ARG A 626 5.53 -26.41 4.71
N ARG A 627 4.73 -27.39 5.07
CA ARG A 627 3.50 -27.26 5.88
C ARG A 627 2.44 -26.37 5.21
N GLY A 628 2.49 -26.25 3.89
CA GLY A 628 1.51 -25.53 3.13
C GLY A 628 0.17 -26.25 3.05
N GLN A 629 -0.91 -25.48 3.05
CA GLN A 629 -2.26 -25.96 2.81
C GLN A 629 -2.69 -25.47 1.44
N ILE A 630 -2.80 -26.38 0.47
CA ILE A 630 -3.24 -26.05 -0.88
C ILE A 630 -4.71 -25.62 -0.83
N GLN A 631 -4.99 -24.40 -1.28
CA GLN A 631 -6.34 -23.82 -1.30
C GLN A 631 -7.06 -24.09 -2.62
N GLY A 632 -6.30 -24.21 -3.70
CA GLY A 632 -6.86 -24.44 -5.02
C GLY A 632 -5.81 -24.43 -6.11
N GLN A 633 -6.25 -24.85 -7.28
CA GLN A 633 -5.52 -24.77 -8.53
C GLN A 633 -6.40 -24.07 -9.55
N ASP A 634 -5.79 -23.29 -10.40
CA ASP A 634 -6.46 -22.53 -11.44
C ASP A 634 -5.60 -22.53 -12.71
N MET A 635 -6.20 -22.18 -13.85
CA MET A 635 -5.45 -22.00 -15.09
C MET A 635 -5.44 -20.52 -15.47
N ARG A 636 -4.26 -20.02 -15.84
CA ARG A 636 -4.06 -18.65 -16.29
C ARG A 636 -3.31 -18.68 -17.63
N GLY A 637 -4.07 -18.60 -18.71
CA GLY A 637 -3.51 -18.82 -20.04
C GLY A 637 -2.98 -20.24 -20.18
N ASN A 638 -1.71 -20.40 -20.49
CA ASN A 638 -1.02 -21.68 -20.62
C ASN A 638 -0.27 -22.10 -19.32
N ALA A 639 -0.49 -21.40 -18.24
CA ALA A 639 0.16 -21.68 -16.97
C ALA A 639 -0.85 -22.16 -15.92
N ASN A 640 -0.42 -23.08 -15.07
CA ASN A 640 -1.16 -23.47 -13.89
C ASN A 640 -0.81 -22.56 -12.73
N VAL A 641 -1.81 -22.25 -11.92
CA VAL A 641 -1.70 -21.43 -10.72
C VAL A 641 -2.03 -22.29 -9.50
N VAL A 642 -1.12 -22.36 -8.55
CA VAL A 642 -1.30 -23.06 -7.29
C VAL A 642 -1.40 -22.04 -6.17
N ASN A 643 -2.52 -22.04 -5.46
CA ASN A 643 -2.75 -21.19 -4.30
C ASN A 643 -2.59 -22.00 -3.02
N ALA A 644 -1.84 -21.49 -2.06
CA ALA A 644 -1.60 -22.16 -0.78
C ALA A 644 -1.45 -21.16 0.36
N MET A 645 -1.77 -21.61 1.57
CA MET A 645 -1.42 -20.93 2.82
C MET A 645 -0.20 -21.64 3.43
N VAL A 646 0.91 -20.91 3.59
CA VAL A 646 2.18 -21.50 4.03
C VAL A 646 2.79 -20.67 5.15
N PRO A 647 3.28 -21.27 6.24
CA PRO A 647 4.00 -20.52 7.27
C PRO A 647 5.24 -19.82 6.71
N LEU A 648 5.43 -18.57 7.10
CA LEU A 648 6.58 -17.76 6.65
C LEU A 648 7.92 -18.45 6.93
N ALA A 649 8.04 -19.09 8.09
CA ALA A 649 9.26 -19.82 8.47
C ALA A 649 9.69 -20.88 7.45
N SER A 650 8.74 -21.44 6.71
CA SER A 650 8.99 -22.46 5.70
C SER A 650 9.26 -21.88 4.30
N MET A 651 9.10 -20.58 4.11
CA MET A 651 9.21 -19.93 2.80
C MET A 651 10.56 -19.27 2.55
N PHE A 652 11.42 -19.15 3.53
CA PHE A 652 12.76 -18.58 3.32
C PHE A 652 13.54 -19.36 2.27
N GLY A 653 14.09 -18.63 1.30
CA GLY A 653 14.86 -19.21 0.19
C GLY A 653 14.02 -20.00 -0.83
N TYR A 654 12.70 -19.94 -0.76
CA TYR A 654 11.81 -20.70 -1.66
C TYR A 654 12.07 -20.44 -3.15
N ILE A 655 12.40 -19.20 -3.52
CA ILE A 655 12.69 -18.84 -4.92
C ILE A 655 13.79 -19.72 -5.55
N ASN A 656 14.82 -20.05 -4.78
CA ASN A 656 15.94 -20.88 -5.25
C ASN A 656 15.48 -22.32 -5.51
N THR A 657 14.69 -22.86 -4.61
CA THR A 657 14.11 -24.20 -4.77
C THR A 657 13.16 -24.26 -5.95
N LEU A 658 12.27 -23.27 -6.08
CA LEU A 658 11.32 -23.16 -7.18
C LEU A 658 12.03 -23.08 -8.54
N ARG A 659 13.04 -22.23 -8.66
CA ARG A 659 13.85 -22.10 -9.88
C ARG A 659 14.60 -23.39 -10.22
N SER A 660 15.10 -24.09 -9.21
CA SER A 660 15.87 -25.33 -9.39
C SER A 660 15.05 -26.40 -10.09
N PHE A 661 13.85 -26.72 -9.62
CA PHE A 661 13.04 -27.80 -10.22
C PHE A 661 12.21 -27.33 -11.43
N SER A 662 11.90 -26.04 -11.54
CA SER A 662 11.15 -25.48 -12.66
C SER A 662 12.02 -24.96 -13.82
N GLN A 663 13.34 -25.13 -13.70
CA GLN A 663 14.30 -24.57 -14.68
C GLN A 663 14.14 -23.05 -14.90
N GLY A 664 13.77 -22.33 -13.84
CA GLY A 664 13.51 -20.90 -13.90
C GLY A 664 12.18 -20.49 -14.53
N ARG A 665 11.31 -21.43 -14.92
CA ARG A 665 10.06 -21.17 -15.64
C ARG A 665 8.86 -20.92 -14.74
N ALA A 666 8.96 -21.18 -13.45
CA ALA A 666 7.93 -20.87 -12.46
C ALA A 666 8.27 -19.62 -11.66
N ASN A 667 7.26 -18.86 -11.32
CA ASN A 667 7.32 -17.69 -10.46
C ASN A 667 6.35 -17.83 -9.31
N TYR A 668 6.59 -17.12 -8.21
CA TYR A 668 5.66 -17.06 -7.09
C TYR A 668 5.54 -15.65 -6.56
N SER A 669 4.43 -15.40 -5.90
CA SER A 669 4.21 -14.26 -5.04
C SER A 669 3.70 -14.74 -3.70
N MET A 670 3.99 -14.00 -2.63
CA MET A 670 3.41 -14.25 -1.32
C MET A 670 3.13 -12.93 -0.61
N GLU A 671 2.06 -12.94 0.18
CA GLU A 671 1.67 -11.83 1.04
C GLU A 671 1.26 -12.34 2.41
N PHE A 672 1.44 -11.53 3.45
CA PHE A 672 0.95 -11.86 4.78
C PHE A 672 -0.58 -11.94 4.78
N ASP A 673 -1.12 -13.01 5.34
CA ASP A 673 -2.56 -13.21 5.48
C ASP A 673 -3.02 -13.10 6.93
N HIS A 674 -2.55 -13.96 7.81
CA HIS A 674 -2.94 -14.00 9.22
C HIS A 674 -1.89 -14.67 10.10
N TYR A 675 -2.08 -14.59 11.42
CA TYR A 675 -1.36 -15.40 12.40
C TYR A 675 -2.15 -16.64 12.76
N GLU A 676 -1.47 -17.76 12.94
CA GLU A 676 -2.06 -19.05 13.30
C GLU A 676 -1.22 -19.75 14.37
N GLN A 677 -1.87 -20.60 15.18
CA GLN A 677 -1.18 -21.34 16.23
C GLN A 677 -0.12 -22.28 15.65
N VAL A 678 1.06 -22.23 16.22
CA VAL A 678 2.19 -23.10 15.84
C VAL A 678 1.93 -24.54 16.31
N PRO A 679 2.15 -25.56 15.49
CA PRO A 679 2.09 -26.96 15.92
C PRO A 679 3.04 -27.22 17.11
N SER A 680 2.66 -28.14 18.01
CA SER A 680 3.37 -28.38 19.27
C SER A 680 4.85 -28.78 19.10
N ASN A 681 5.16 -29.60 18.10
CA ASN A 681 6.54 -29.97 17.76
C ASN A 681 7.39 -28.77 17.35
N VAL A 682 6.85 -27.89 16.49
CA VAL A 682 7.53 -26.68 16.03
C VAL A 682 7.63 -25.66 17.17
N ALA A 683 6.60 -25.55 18.02
CA ALA A 683 6.62 -24.69 19.19
C ALA A 683 7.76 -25.04 20.15
N GLN A 684 8.02 -26.35 20.37
CA GLN A 684 9.15 -26.80 21.19
C GLN A 684 10.50 -26.44 20.60
N GLU A 685 10.67 -26.54 19.28
CA GLU A 685 11.90 -26.11 18.59
C GLU A 685 12.12 -24.62 18.72
N VAL A 686 11.07 -23.82 18.54
CA VAL A 686 11.13 -22.38 18.69
C VAL A 686 11.46 -21.99 20.15
N GLN A 687 10.80 -22.61 21.12
CA GLN A 687 11.08 -22.36 22.53
C GLN A 687 12.55 -22.69 22.89
N ALA A 688 13.06 -23.83 22.42
CA ALA A 688 14.45 -24.23 22.66
C ALA A 688 15.46 -23.26 22.02
N LYS A 689 15.09 -22.62 20.90
CA LYS A 689 15.95 -21.65 20.21
C LYS A 689 16.02 -20.30 20.93
N TYR A 690 14.94 -19.90 21.62
CA TYR A 690 14.79 -18.58 22.26
C TYR A 690 14.78 -18.64 23.78
N ALA A 691 14.91 -19.84 24.38
CA ALA A 691 15.16 -20.03 25.83
C ALA A 691 16.65 -19.88 26.13
#